data_1136fcdaeb1dceb8bcc0f6a998013385
#
_entry.id   1136fcdaeb1dceb8bcc0f6a998013385
#
_cell.length_a   1.000
_cell.length_b   1.000
_cell.length_c   1.000
_cell.angle_alpha   90.00
_cell.angle_beta   90.00
_cell.angle_gamma   90.00
#
_symmetry.space_group_name_H-M   'P 1'
#
loop_
_entity.id
_entity.type
_entity.pdbx_description
1 polymer ?
#
loop_
_entity_poly.entity_id
_entity_poly.type
_entity_poly.pdbx_seq_one_letter_code
_entity_poly.pdbx_strand_id
1 'polypeptide(L)'
;MPRERLEKYREKRASERTPEPFGGAPATGVGVFVVQLHAATRLHYDLRLEIGGVLVSWAVPKGISADPADKKLAVHVEDHPVEYIEFEGVIPAGEYGGGEMIVWDIGRCLMLEDPEEGLAKGKLLFELRGHKLKGVWTLVRLEKGETGREWLLIREQRGGHPILADGSLPESSILSGLTVEQMARREEGWYPGDDVAAALGAAGAPERTVDPSEVEFMLAQPREDAFDDPAWHFELKLDGYRMLASAVAGEGSLLTRNGHDALPTFPDLARALRKLPFRRVVLDGEVVVHDAAGYPSFRRLQKRARLSRPHDIRRASFEAPASFYAFDLLAFDDRDLRDLPLSERRRHLRDVVPEAGPIRFSEHFEGCGEALFGQVQEMGLEGIMAKRADSRYIGGRSPDWWKIHADRRARFVIVGFTSPAGSRTGFGALHLGAYGPADSASDAAAGDGDLALHYVGRVGTGFDEKTLTDLRTRLDELKSDGPAFVTPAPAGDDHTWVEPRLVAEVRYKEVTEGGLLRHAVFLRRAPAPGEPTGDEDEGHVLPTDCRLPRDPRAALTDPVRVDTSPPPVEELPLSNLDKVFWPEEGYTKGDLIAYYRDIAPWLLKFLKDRPLVLTRYPDGIDGKSFFQKNAPGFQPEWVRTEAIWSEGSERDIHYFIADDPATLVFVANLGAIPLHVWASRVGSLDRPDWCLLDLDPKHKRDGEEVYARFEDVVEVARTIGDMCDEIGLPSYPKTSGSSGIHVMIPLGGQLDYEQSRTLALLLAKAVAAEIPDRATVVRNPAGRDGKIYIDYVQNGRGRLVVAPYSVRPRAGATVSAPLAWAEVGEGLSMEDFTIRTMPERARELDADPLLGVLSDEPDLMAALDALQRRMGA
;
A
#
# COMPACT_ATOMS: atom_id res chain seq x y z
N MET A 1 -12.54 14.35 28.46
CA MET A 1 -11.09 14.09 28.68
C MET A 1 -10.90 12.61 29.03
N PRO A 2 -9.78 11.93 28.67
CA PRO A 2 -9.61 10.49 28.97
C PRO A 2 -9.78 10.13 30.45
N ARG A 3 -9.44 11.03 31.37
CA ARG A 3 -9.60 10.80 32.82
C ARG A 3 -11.05 10.65 33.25
N GLU A 4 -11.97 11.42 32.71
CA GLU A 4 -13.43 11.37 33.03
C GLU A 4 -14.05 10.09 32.47
N ARG A 5 -13.62 9.64 31.30
CA ARG A 5 -14.09 8.39 30.69
C ARG A 5 -13.72 7.14 31.48
N LEU A 6 -12.65 7.18 32.29
CA LEU A 6 -12.18 6.07 33.13
C LEU A 6 -12.75 6.09 34.56
N GLU A 7 -13.62 7.04 34.93
CA GLU A 7 -14.19 7.09 36.27
C GLU A 7 -14.96 5.82 36.61
N LYS A 8 -15.88 5.38 35.73
CA LYS A 8 -16.66 4.15 35.92
C LYS A 8 -15.80 2.90 36.04
N TYR A 9 -14.67 2.87 35.36
CA TYR A 9 -13.72 1.77 35.45
C TYR A 9 -13.08 1.73 36.83
N ARG A 10 -12.63 2.90 37.36
CA ARG A 10 -11.96 3.03 38.66
C ARG A 10 -12.91 2.83 39.82
N GLU A 11 -14.18 3.24 39.70
CA GLU A 11 -15.23 3.03 40.72
C GLU A 11 -15.49 1.55 40.98
N LYS A 12 -15.32 0.69 39.98
CA LYS A 12 -15.60 -0.75 40.07
C LYS A 12 -14.41 -1.57 40.54
N ARG A 13 -13.21 -0.99 40.69
CA ARG A 13 -11.96 -1.68 40.94
C ARG A 13 -11.16 -1.04 42.06
N ALA A 14 -10.45 -1.87 42.82
CA ALA A 14 -9.53 -1.42 43.85
C ALA A 14 -8.11 -1.80 43.47
N SER A 15 -7.24 -0.83 43.23
CA SER A 15 -5.86 -1.02 42.79
C SER A 15 -5.01 -1.93 43.65
N GLU A 16 -5.38 -2.08 44.92
CA GLU A 16 -4.70 -2.95 45.89
C GLU A 16 -5.18 -4.41 45.83
N ARG A 17 -6.25 -4.71 45.08
CA ARG A 17 -6.91 -6.02 45.06
C ARG A 17 -6.94 -6.71 43.70
N THR A 18 -6.57 -6.00 42.64
CA THR A 18 -6.55 -6.54 41.28
C THR A 18 -5.24 -6.21 40.58
N PRO A 19 -4.67 -7.14 39.77
CA PRO A 19 -3.50 -6.88 38.96
C PRO A 19 -3.79 -6.01 37.70
N GLU A 20 -5.05 -5.60 37.51
CA GLU A 20 -5.47 -4.80 36.37
C GLU A 20 -4.82 -3.41 36.34
N PRO A 21 -4.42 -2.86 35.17
CA PRO A 21 -3.83 -1.53 35.09
C PRO A 21 -4.85 -0.42 35.34
N PHE A 22 -4.46 0.66 36.05
CA PHE A 22 -5.32 1.79 36.44
C PHE A 22 -5.18 3.04 35.56
N GLY A 23 -4.37 2.98 34.49
CA GLY A 23 -4.18 4.06 33.54
C GLY A 23 -3.08 5.04 33.96
N GLY A 24 -2.44 5.63 32.98
CA GLY A 24 -1.30 6.57 33.14
C GLY A 24 -0.49 6.66 31.85
N ALA A 25 -0.54 5.65 31.00
CA ALA A 25 0.13 5.69 29.70
C ALA A 25 -0.59 6.62 28.73
N PRO A 26 0.15 7.33 27.88
CA PRO A 26 -0.44 8.11 26.80
C PRO A 26 -1.11 7.19 25.75
N ALA A 27 -2.09 7.75 25.04
CA ALA A 27 -2.66 7.12 23.86
C ALA A 27 -1.57 6.66 22.89
N THR A 28 -1.84 5.58 22.13
CA THR A 28 -0.87 5.06 21.16
C THR A 28 -0.71 6.00 19.96
N GLY A 29 -1.76 6.75 19.65
CA GLY A 29 -1.81 7.72 18.54
C GLY A 29 -1.94 7.08 17.16
N VAL A 30 -2.12 5.74 17.09
CA VAL A 30 -2.21 5.00 15.81
C VAL A 30 -3.51 4.23 15.66
N GLY A 31 -4.37 4.23 16.70
CA GLY A 31 -5.55 3.39 16.77
C GLY A 31 -5.17 1.91 16.88
N VAL A 32 -5.37 1.35 18.06
CA VAL A 32 -5.08 -0.06 18.33
C VAL A 32 -6.34 -0.77 18.77
N PHE A 33 -6.33 -2.08 18.66
CA PHE A 33 -7.36 -2.93 19.26
C PHE A 33 -6.73 -4.08 20.03
N VAL A 34 -7.44 -4.58 20.97
CA VAL A 34 -7.18 -5.87 21.61
C VAL A 34 -8.48 -6.65 21.70
N VAL A 35 -8.38 -7.95 21.53
CA VAL A 35 -9.43 -8.90 21.89
C VAL A 35 -8.88 -9.78 23.01
N GLN A 36 -9.60 -9.81 24.10
CA GLN A 36 -9.25 -10.67 25.23
C GLN A 36 -10.32 -11.74 25.37
N LEU A 37 -9.87 -13.01 25.54
CA LEU A 37 -10.76 -14.11 25.89
C LEU A 37 -10.81 -14.20 27.41
N HIS A 38 -12.01 -14.06 27.97
CA HIS A 38 -12.23 -13.87 29.39
C HIS A 38 -13.22 -14.91 29.95
N ALA A 39 -12.77 -15.71 30.88
CA ALA A 39 -13.59 -16.67 31.62
C ALA A 39 -14.07 -16.09 32.94
N ALA A 40 -14.96 -15.08 32.89
CA ALA A 40 -15.65 -14.59 34.09
C ALA A 40 -16.82 -15.53 34.44
N THR A 41 -18.00 -15.02 34.78
CA THR A 41 -19.21 -15.83 35.05
C THR A 41 -19.57 -16.70 33.83
N ARG A 42 -19.26 -16.25 32.63
CA ARG A 42 -19.40 -16.97 31.36
C ARG A 42 -18.24 -16.60 30.46
N LEU A 43 -17.75 -17.56 29.68
CA LEU A 43 -16.73 -17.29 28.68
C LEU A 43 -17.25 -16.32 27.63
N HIS A 44 -16.48 -15.28 27.35
CA HIS A 44 -16.77 -14.28 26.33
C HIS A 44 -15.50 -13.63 25.81
N TYR A 45 -15.62 -12.92 24.68
CA TYR A 45 -14.54 -12.15 24.11
C TYR A 45 -14.78 -10.66 24.38
N ASP A 46 -13.80 -9.98 24.90
CA ASP A 46 -13.81 -8.53 25.08
C ASP A 46 -13.09 -7.87 23.89
N LEU A 47 -13.84 -7.26 22.97
CA LEU A 47 -13.30 -6.42 21.91
C LEU A 47 -13.13 -4.99 22.44
N ARG A 48 -11.91 -4.47 22.37
CA ARG A 48 -11.57 -3.12 22.82
C ARG A 48 -10.88 -2.36 21.71
N LEU A 49 -11.38 -1.16 21.41
CA LEU A 49 -10.88 -0.28 20.34
C LEU A 49 -10.39 1.03 20.96
N GLU A 50 -9.18 1.48 20.62
CA GLU A 50 -8.66 2.77 21.07
C GLU A 50 -9.39 3.91 20.35
N ILE A 51 -10.19 4.67 21.10
CA ILE A 51 -10.95 5.85 20.64
C ILE A 51 -10.83 6.93 21.69
N GLY A 52 -10.36 8.11 21.31
CA GLY A 52 -10.25 9.24 22.23
C GLY A 52 -9.28 9.01 23.40
N GLY A 53 -8.28 8.14 23.23
CA GLY A 53 -7.22 7.86 24.22
C GLY A 53 -7.63 6.89 25.34
N VAL A 54 -8.72 6.14 25.14
CA VAL A 54 -9.16 5.02 25.99
C VAL A 54 -9.54 3.83 25.12
N LEU A 55 -9.66 2.66 25.72
CA LEU A 55 -10.17 1.45 25.06
C LEU A 55 -11.69 1.37 25.27
N VAL A 56 -12.44 1.78 24.26
CA VAL A 56 -13.89 1.57 24.21
C VAL A 56 -14.16 0.09 24.02
N SER A 57 -15.03 -0.50 24.85
CA SER A 57 -15.05 -1.94 25.04
C SER A 57 -16.44 -2.56 24.84
N TRP A 58 -16.47 -3.74 24.21
CA TRP A 58 -17.66 -4.56 24.00
C TRP A 58 -17.40 -6.00 24.40
N ALA A 59 -18.26 -6.55 25.26
CA ALA A 59 -18.26 -7.98 25.53
C ALA A 59 -19.05 -8.72 24.44
N VAL A 60 -18.48 -9.78 23.86
CA VAL A 60 -19.04 -10.59 22.77
C VAL A 60 -19.25 -12.03 23.27
N PRO A 61 -20.45 -12.37 23.83
CA PRO A 61 -20.66 -13.62 24.57
C PRO A 61 -20.61 -14.91 23.74
N LYS A 62 -20.82 -14.81 22.42
CA LYS A 62 -20.86 -15.98 21.50
C LYS A 62 -19.63 -16.03 20.57
N GLY A 63 -18.56 -15.37 20.96
CA GLY A 63 -17.33 -15.30 20.20
C GLY A 63 -17.38 -14.38 18.99
N ILE A 64 -16.22 -14.16 18.38
CA ILE A 64 -16.05 -13.36 17.18
C ILE A 64 -16.03 -14.31 15.98
N SER A 65 -16.86 -14.05 14.99
CA SER A 65 -16.93 -14.88 13.78
C SER A 65 -16.29 -14.17 12.61
N ALA A 66 -15.52 -14.94 11.90
CA ALA A 66 -14.92 -14.51 10.65
C ALA A 66 -15.86 -14.65 9.44
N ASP A 67 -17.00 -15.31 9.60
CA ASP A 67 -18.02 -15.43 8.56
C ASP A 67 -18.83 -14.12 8.46
N PRO A 68 -18.87 -13.45 7.28
CA PRO A 68 -19.67 -12.25 7.07
C PRO A 68 -21.18 -12.45 7.23
N ALA A 69 -21.68 -13.70 7.15
CA ALA A 69 -23.09 -14.00 7.39
C ALA A 69 -23.46 -13.96 8.87
N ASP A 70 -22.49 -14.10 9.75
CA ASP A 70 -22.67 -14.09 11.19
C ASP A 70 -22.78 -12.68 11.76
N LYS A 71 -23.83 -12.47 12.58
CA LYS A 71 -24.03 -11.23 13.35
C LYS A 71 -23.92 -11.57 14.83
N LYS A 72 -22.81 -11.19 15.45
CA LYS A 72 -22.57 -11.50 16.88
C LYS A 72 -23.03 -10.36 17.76
N LEU A 73 -23.76 -10.70 18.82
CA LEU A 73 -24.12 -9.73 19.84
C LEU A 73 -22.87 -9.21 20.55
N ALA A 74 -22.73 -7.90 20.65
CA ALA A 74 -21.67 -7.21 21.37
C ALA A 74 -22.31 -6.23 22.35
N VAL A 75 -21.99 -6.33 23.63
CA VAL A 75 -22.55 -5.49 24.68
C VAL A 75 -21.55 -4.44 25.10
N HIS A 76 -21.85 -3.18 24.88
CA HIS A 76 -21.00 -2.05 25.26
C HIS A 76 -20.85 -1.98 26.78
N VAL A 77 -19.61 -1.99 27.24
CA VAL A 77 -19.25 -1.93 28.67
C VAL A 77 -18.48 -0.65 28.97
N GLU A 78 -17.89 -0.53 30.17
CA GLU A 78 -17.07 0.63 30.51
C GLU A 78 -15.79 0.72 29.70
N ASP A 79 -15.30 1.95 29.50
CA ASP A 79 -14.02 2.22 28.86
C ASP A 79 -12.87 1.76 29.77
N HIS A 80 -11.80 1.22 29.15
CA HIS A 80 -10.61 0.72 29.83
C HIS A 80 -9.37 1.58 29.52
N PRO A 81 -8.36 1.59 30.40
CA PRO A 81 -7.10 2.28 30.12
C PRO A 81 -6.33 1.58 29.00
N VAL A 82 -5.50 2.35 28.25
CA VAL A 82 -4.76 1.83 27.09
C VAL A 82 -3.79 0.73 27.49
N GLU A 83 -3.25 0.75 28.68
CA GLU A 83 -2.37 -0.30 29.22
C GLU A 83 -3.03 -1.68 29.30
N TYR A 84 -4.36 -1.73 29.31
CA TYR A 84 -5.13 -2.98 29.33
C TYR A 84 -4.90 -3.85 28.07
N ILE A 85 -4.30 -3.26 27.04
CA ILE A 85 -3.98 -3.94 25.76
C ILE A 85 -3.07 -5.15 25.94
N GLU A 86 -2.22 -5.14 26.99
CA GLU A 86 -1.26 -6.21 27.30
C GLU A 86 -1.67 -7.04 28.52
N PHE A 87 -2.84 -6.77 29.07
CA PHE A 87 -3.28 -7.43 30.29
C PHE A 87 -3.76 -8.86 29.99
N GLU A 88 -3.03 -9.83 30.58
CA GLU A 88 -3.48 -11.21 30.70
C GLU A 88 -3.06 -11.76 32.08
N GLY A 89 -3.90 -12.58 32.66
CA GLY A 89 -3.73 -13.11 34.01
C GLY A 89 -5.07 -13.46 34.64
N VAL A 90 -5.11 -13.61 35.96
CA VAL A 90 -6.31 -13.91 36.73
C VAL A 90 -6.74 -12.70 37.51
N ILE A 91 -7.99 -12.26 37.31
CA ILE A 91 -8.65 -11.26 38.15
C ILE A 91 -9.22 -12.01 39.38
N PRO A 92 -8.87 -11.62 40.63
CA PRO A 92 -9.26 -12.38 41.80
C PRO A 92 -10.77 -12.59 41.95
N ALA A 93 -11.14 -13.76 42.44
CA ALA A 93 -12.53 -14.06 42.73
C ALA A 93 -13.13 -13.06 43.75
N GLY A 94 -14.31 -12.51 43.44
CA GLY A 94 -14.96 -11.48 44.25
C GLY A 94 -14.69 -10.04 43.83
N GLU A 95 -13.69 -9.80 42.98
CA GLU A 95 -13.54 -8.51 42.30
C GLU A 95 -14.41 -8.43 41.04
N TYR A 96 -14.64 -7.21 40.54
CA TYR A 96 -15.46 -7.00 39.34
C TYR A 96 -14.79 -7.59 38.11
N GLY A 97 -15.48 -8.49 37.43
CA GLY A 97 -14.90 -9.21 36.30
C GLY A 97 -13.97 -10.36 36.70
N GLY A 98 -14.04 -10.88 37.92
CA GLY A 98 -13.21 -11.98 38.40
C GLY A 98 -13.22 -13.18 37.45
N GLY A 99 -12.01 -13.71 37.15
CA GLY A 99 -11.78 -14.84 36.25
C GLY A 99 -10.51 -14.70 35.44
N GLU A 100 -10.24 -15.68 34.63
CA GLU A 100 -9.04 -15.80 33.81
C GLU A 100 -9.21 -15.01 32.52
N MET A 101 -8.14 -14.31 32.11
CA MET A 101 -8.13 -13.49 30.91
C MET A 101 -6.81 -13.69 30.14
N ILE A 102 -6.93 -13.89 28.84
CA ILE A 102 -5.77 -13.99 27.93
C ILE A 102 -5.90 -12.94 26.80
N VAL A 103 -4.76 -12.47 26.29
CA VAL A 103 -4.71 -11.63 25.09
C VAL A 103 -4.85 -12.54 23.87
N TRP A 104 -6.10 -12.63 23.37
CA TRP A 104 -6.43 -13.51 22.26
C TRP A 104 -5.97 -12.95 20.91
N ASP A 105 -6.10 -11.63 20.68
CA ASP A 105 -5.54 -10.93 19.52
C ASP A 105 -5.23 -9.47 19.85
N ILE A 106 -4.26 -8.91 19.16
CA ILE A 106 -3.86 -7.50 19.24
C ILE A 106 -3.40 -7.01 17.88
N GLY A 107 -3.64 -5.74 17.59
CA GLY A 107 -3.18 -5.14 16.34
C GLY A 107 -3.63 -3.70 16.16
N ARG A 108 -3.49 -3.24 14.92
CA ARG A 108 -3.94 -1.93 14.51
C ARG A 108 -5.42 -1.93 14.19
N CYS A 109 -6.13 -0.91 14.65
CA CYS A 109 -7.50 -0.60 14.29
C CYS A 109 -7.53 0.69 13.47
N LEU A 110 -8.00 0.63 12.24
CA LEU A 110 -8.17 1.78 11.37
C LEU A 110 -9.64 2.15 11.31
N MET A 111 -10.01 3.27 11.91
CA MET A 111 -11.36 3.79 11.77
C MET A 111 -11.60 4.30 10.36
N LEU A 112 -12.64 3.81 9.70
CA LEU A 112 -12.99 4.15 8.32
C LEU A 112 -13.96 5.33 8.23
N GLU A 113 -14.55 5.72 9.36
CA GLU A 113 -15.42 6.88 9.58
C GLU A 113 -15.00 7.55 10.89
N ASP A 114 -15.48 8.77 11.16
CA ASP A 114 -15.19 9.45 12.42
C ASP A 114 -15.73 8.63 13.62
N PRO A 115 -14.86 8.16 14.53
CA PRO A 115 -15.26 7.25 15.60
C PRO A 115 -16.13 7.90 16.67
N GLU A 116 -15.96 9.19 17.00
CA GLU A 116 -16.76 9.89 18.00
C GLU A 116 -18.18 10.12 17.46
N GLU A 117 -18.29 10.52 16.21
CA GLU A 117 -19.57 10.66 15.51
C GLU A 117 -20.25 9.29 15.35
N GLY A 118 -19.48 8.25 15.02
CA GLY A 118 -19.96 6.87 14.89
C GLY A 118 -20.50 6.31 16.19
N LEU A 119 -19.81 6.52 17.31
CA LEU A 119 -20.30 6.14 18.65
C LEU A 119 -21.62 6.83 18.98
N ALA A 120 -21.74 8.14 18.70
CA ALA A 120 -22.95 8.91 18.94
C ALA A 120 -24.13 8.40 18.09
N LYS A 121 -23.89 8.16 16.79
CA LYS A 121 -24.89 7.62 15.85
C LYS A 121 -25.21 6.13 16.07
N GLY A 122 -24.34 5.40 16.77
CA GLY A 122 -24.50 3.97 17.00
C GLY A 122 -24.03 3.10 15.83
N LYS A 123 -23.05 3.55 15.06
CA LYS A 123 -22.44 2.75 13.99
C LYS A 123 -20.94 3.07 13.90
N LEU A 124 -20.10 2.05 14.00
CA LEU A 124 -18.66 2.12 13.78
C LEU A 124 -18.28 1.23 12.61
N LEU A 125 -17.49 1.77 11.68
CA LEU A 125 -16.87 1.03 10.59
C LEU A 125 -15.35 1.13 10.72
N PHE A 126 -14.67 -0.01 10.80
CA PHE A 126 -13.24 -0.06 11.06
C PHE A 126 -12.58 -1.27 10.40
N GLU A 127 -11.27 -1.19 10.16
CA GLU A 127 -10.44 -2.30 9.69
C GLU A 127 -9.54 -2.79 10.82
N LEU A 128 -9.52 -4.10 11.05
CA LEU A 128 -8.60 -4.75 11.98
C LEU A 128 -7.41 -5.35 11.22
N ARG A 129 -6.22 -5.13 11.77
CA ARG A 129 -4.94 -5.71 11.31
C ARG A 129 -4.24 -6.33 12.52
N GLY A 130 -4.77 -7.47 12.97
CA GLY A 130 -4.24 -8.26 14.07
C GLY A 130 -3.43 -9.46 13.60
N HIS A 131 -3.02 -10.27 14.57
CA HIS A 131 -2.39 -11.55 14.30
C HIS A 131 -3.40 -12.59 13.83
N LYS A 132 -4.62 -12.56 14.40
CA LYS A 132 -5.74 -13.45 14.07
C LYS A 132 -6.82 -12.75 13.27
N LEU A 133 -7.30 -11.59 13.71
CA LEU A 133 -8.38 -10.85 13.06
C LEU A 133 -7.84 -9.87 12.03
N LYS A 134 -8.36 -9.96 10.81
CA LYS A 134 -8.02 -9.07 9.70
C LYS A 134 -9.27 -8.71 8.92
N GLY A 135 -9.23 -7.55 8.25
CA GLY A 135 -10.30 -7.08 7.36
C GLY A 135 -11.24 -6.07 8.01
N VAL A 136 -12.31 -5.74 7.30
CA VAL A 136 -13.24 -4.67 7.68
C VAL A 136 -14.38 -5.22 8.51
N TRP A 137 -14.74 -4.47 9.57
CA TRP A 137 -15.75 -4.84 10.54
C TRP A 137 -16.69 -3.67 10.79
N THR A 138 -17.93 -4.00 11.15
CA THR A 138 -18.94 -3.03 11.54
C THR A 138 -19.51 -3.36 12.91
N LEU A 139 -19.64 -2.36 13.77
CA LEU A 139 -20.44 -2.41 14.99
C LEU A 139 -21.68 -1.53 14.80
N VAL A 140 -22.88 -2.08 15.01
CA VAL A 140 -24.15 -1.36 14.88
C VAL A 140 -24.96 -1.51 16.15
N ARG A 141 -25.36 -0.39 16.76
CA ARG A 141 -26.22 -0.37 17.97
C ARG A 141 -27.66 -0.76 17.62
N LEU A 142 -28.23 -1.65 18.42
CA LEU A 142 -29.61 -2.09 18.26
C LEU A 142 -30.58 -1.02 18.83
N GLU A 143 -31.48 -0.51 17.98
CA GLU A 143 -32.48 0.49 18.39
C GLU A 143 -33.49 -0.05 19.39
N LYS A 144 -33.77 -1.35 19.39
CA LYS A 144 -34.72 -2.06 20.23
C LYS A 144 -34.06 -2.96 21.28
N GLY A 145 -32.84 -2.61 21.73
CA GLY A 145 -32.15 -3.33 22.80
C GLY A 145 -32.80 -3.09 24.17
N GLU A 146 -32.71 -4.10 25.05
CA GLU A 146 -33.31 -4.01 26.40
C GLU A 146 -32.64 -2.96 27.28
N THR A 147 -31.32 -2.76 27.13
CA THR A 147 -30.52 -1.85 27.97
C THR A 147 -29.94 -0.65 27.23
N GLY A 148 -30.06 -0.62 25.88
CA GLY A 148 -29.47 0.38 25.01
C GLY A 148 -27.95 0.25 24.84
N ARG A 149 -27.36 -0.86 25.33
CA ARG A 149 -25.92 -1.18 25.19
C ARG A 149 -25.62 -2.28 24.17
N GLU A 150 -26.65 -2.83 23.57
CA GLU A 150 -26.55 -3.95 22.63
C GLU A 150 -26.16 -3.44 21.26
N TRP A 151 -25.11 -4.05 20.73
CA TRP A 151 -24.59 -3.84 19.39
C TRP A 151 -24.48 -5.18 18.65
N LEU A 152 -24.38 -5.11 17.34
CA LEU A 152 -24.01 -6.26 16.49
C LEU A 152 -22.63 -6.05 15.94
N LEU A 153 -21.75 -7.01 16.14
CA LEU A 153 -20.45 -7.10 15.50
C LEU A 153 -20.59 -7.95 14.24
N ILE A 154 -20.19 -7.41 13.10
CA ILE A 154 -20.34 -8.02 11.77
C ILE A 154 -19.03 -7.84 11.03
N ARG A 155 -18.52 -8.92 10.43
CA ARG A 155 -17.44 -8.83 9.46
C ARG A 155 -18.00 -8.40 8.11
N GLU A 156 -17.41 -7.40 7.48
CA GLU A 156 -17.77 -7.01 6.12
C GLU A 156 -17.18 -8.00 5.10
N GLN A 157 -17.89 -8.23 3.99
CA GLN A 157 -17.38 -9.08 2.90
C GLN A 157 -16.17 -8.47 2.19
N ARG A 158 -15.86 -7.21 2.47
CA ARG A 158 -14.78 -6.44 1.85
C ARG A 158 -13.46 -6.66 2.59
N GLY A 159 -12.37 -6.87 1.85
CA GLY A 159 -11.04 -7.06 2.40
C GLY A 159 -10.69 -8.54 2.58
N GLY A 160 -10.48 -9.22 1.46
CA GLY A 160 -10.11 -10.63 1.43
C GLY A 160 -8.71 -10.89 1.96
N HIS A 161 -8.59 -11.18 3.26
CA HIS A 161 -7.49 -11.99 3.75
C HIS A 161 -8.06 -13.35 4.12
N PRO A 162 -7.52 -14.44 3.60
CA PRO A 162 -7.97 -15.77 3.99
C PRO A 162 -7.72 -15.96 5.48
N ILE A 163 -8.77 -16.29 6.19
CA ILE A 163 -8.68 -16.96 7.48
C ILE A 163 -8.19 -18.37 7.17
N LEU A 164 -7.50 -19.00 8.14
CA LEU A 164 -7.01 -20.38 8.00
C LEU A 164 -8.01 -21.24 7.24
N ALA A 165 -7.51 -22.15 6.42
CA ALA A 165 -8.29 -22.93 5.44
C ALA A 165 -9.51 -23.69 6.02
N ASP A 166 -9.55 -23.90 7.34
CA ASP A 166 -10.66 -24.55 8.07
C ASP A 166 -11.58 -23.58 8.84
N GLY A 167 -11.27 -22.25 8.78
CA GLY A 167 -12.05 -21.21 9.45
C GLY A 167 -11.89 -21.15 10.98
N SER A 168 -11.09 -22.02 11.59
CA SER A 168 -10.81 -22.00 13.02
C SER A 168 -9.69 -21.00 13.34
N LEU A 169 -9.81 -20.32 14.48
CA LEU A 169 -8.76 -19.46 15.02
C LEU A 169 -8.28 -20.08 16.34
N PRO A 170 -6.96 -20.14 16.59
CA PRO A 170 -6.45 -20.66 17.85
C PRO A 170 -7.07 -19.95 19.05
N GLU A 171 -7.46 -20.72 20.09
CA GLU A 171 -8.03 -20.15 21.31
C GLU A 171 -6.97 -19.74 22.36
N SER A 172 -5.70 -19.97 22.06
CA SER A 172 -4.56 -19.60 22.90
C SER A 172 -4.19 -18.12 22.80
N SER A 173 -3.50 -17.60 23.81
CA SER A 173 -2.92 -16.25 23.80
C SER A 173 -1.88 -16.07 22.69
N ILE A 174 -1.89 -14.93 22.04
CA ILE A 174 -0.83 -14.55 21.08
C ILE A 174 0.47 -14.12 21.77
N LEU A 175 0.47 -13.93 23.08
CA LEU A 175 1.62 -13.52 23.89
C LEU A 175 2.22 -14.70 24.64
N SER A 176 1.42 -15.31 25.54
CA SER A 176 1.89 -16.44 26.37
C SER A 176 1.75 -17.81 25.70
N GLY A 177 0.88 -17.94 24.70
CA GLY A 177 0.50 -19.23 24.12
C GLY A 177 -0.48 -20.04 24.98
N LEU A 178 -0.83 -19.57 26.17
CA LEU A 178 -1.72 -20.30 27.09
C LEU A 178 -3.19 -20.15 26.67
N THR A 179 -3.97 -21.20 26.95
CA THR A 179 -5.44 -21.10 26.95
C THR A 179 -5.94 -20.54 28.27
N VAL A 180 -7.24 -20.18 28.33
CA VAL A 180 -7.85 -19.67 29.57
C VAL A 180 -7.79 -20.71 30.68
N GLU A 181 -8.02 -22.01 30.37
CA GLU A 181 -7.93 -23.11 31.32
C GLU A 181 -6.49 -23.32 31.83
N GLN A 182 -5.51 -23.15 30.95
CA GLN A 182 -4.10 -23.22 31.37
C GLN A 182 -3.69 -22.04 32.24
N MET A 183 -4.27 -20.85 32.00
CA MET A 183 -4.07 -19.69 32.85
C MET A 183 -4.62 -19.91 34.27
N ALA A 184 -5.81 -20.52 34.40
CA ALA A 184 -6.35 -20.91 35.69
C ALA A 184 -5.45 -21.91 36.44
N ARG A 185 -5.03 -22.98 35.77
CA ARG A 185 -4.13 -24.00 36.34
C ARG A 185 -2.79 -23.45 36.80
N ARG A 186 -2.30 -22.40 36.14
CA ARG A 186 -1.07 -21.73 36.55
C ARG A 186 -1.16 -21.07 37.93
N GLU A 187 -2.31 -20.45 38.25
CA GLU A 187 -2.55 -19.90 39.60
C GLU A 187 -2.65 -21.01 40.66
N GLU A 188 -3.05 -22.21 40.28
CA GLU A 188 -3.08 -23.37 41.16
C GLU A 188 -1.70 -24.03 41.32
N GLY A 189 -0.64 -23.48 40.70
CA GLY A 189 0.74 -23.91 40.79
C GLY A 189 1.19 -24.87 39.71
N TRP A 190 0.35 -25.12 38.68
CA TRP A 190 0.78 -25.86 37.49
C TRP A 190 1.78 -25.04 36.66
N TYR A 191 2.82 -25.70 36.19
CA TYR A 191 3.83 -25.06 35.33
C TYR A 191 3.76 -25.67 33.91
N PRO A 192 3.54 -24.87 32.86
CA PRO A 192 3.37 -25.38 31.51
C PRO A 192 4.64 -26.01 30.92
N GLY A 193 5.78 -25.74 31.53
CA GLY A 193 7.06 -26.28 31.10
C GLY A 193 7.41 -27.67 31.66
N ASP A 194 6.65 -28.21 32.63
CA ASP A 194 7.01 -29.48 33.31
C ASP A 194 7.09 -30.66 32.34
N ASP A 195 6.11 -30.79 31.43
CA ASP A 195 6.08 -31.86 30.43
C ASP A 195 7.26 -31.74 29.43
N VAL A 196 7.54 -30.50 28.99
CA VAL A 196 8.68 -30.21 28.09
C VAL A 196 10.00 -30.52 28.75
N ALA A 197 10.20 -30.06 30.00
CA ALA A 197 11.42 -30.29 30.78
C ALA A 197 11.65 -31.80 31.03
N ALA A 198 10.58 -32.54 31.34
CA ALA A 198 10.64 -33.98 31.53
C ALA A 198 11.03 -34.73 30.24
N ALA A 199 10.41 -34.36 29.12
CA ALA A 199 10.71 -34.94 27.82
C ALA A 199 12.13 -34.65 27.35
N LEU A 200 12.62 -33.42 27.56
CA LEU A 200 14.00 -33.02 27.28
C LEU A 200 15.01 -33.79 28.16
N GLY A 201 14.69 -34.03 29.44
CA GLY A 201 15.47 -34.87 30.31
C GLY A 201 15.56 -36.30 29.81
N ALA A 202 14.44 -36.89 29.39
CA ALA A 202 14.40 -38.22 28.80
C ALA A 202 15.17 -38.30 27.45
N ALA A 203 15.20 -37.25 26.68
CA ALA A 203 16.01 -37.11 25.46
C ALA A 203 17.53 -36.93 25.75
N GLY A 204 17.94 -36.81 27.01
CA GLY A 204 19.32 -36.69 27.39
C GLY A 204 19.89 -35.26 27.38
N ALA A 205 19.05 -34.23 27.38
CA ALA A 205 19.50 -32.84 27.50
C ALA A 205 20.20 -32.65 28.88
N PRO A 206 21.44 -32.18 28.90
CA PRO A 206 22.15 -31.96 30.15
C PRO A 206 21.56 -30.80 30.95
N GLU A 207 21.62 -30.94 32.29
CA GLU A 207 21.29 -29.85 33.23
C GLU A 207 22.42 -28.85 33.22
N ARG A 208 22.30 -27.84 32.40
CA ARG A 208 23.26 -26.75 32.24
C ARG A 208 22.55 -25.48 31.77
N THR A 209 22.65 -24.47 32.58
CA THR A 209 22.10 -23.15 32.21
C THR A 209 22.90 -22.56 31.06
N VAL A 210 22.20 -22.02 30.06
CA VAL A 210 22.78 -21.34 28.90
C VAL A 210 22.59 -19.85 29.05
N ASP A 211 23.70 -19.09 29.04
CA ASP A 211 23.64 -17.63 28.90
C ASP A 211 23.54 -17.26 27.42
N PRO A 212 22.48 -16.55 26.98
CA PRO A 212 22.33 -16.17 25.59
C PRO A 212 23.50 -15.34 25.04
N SER A 213 24.19 -14.57 25.89
CA SER A 213 25.33 -13.75 25.49
C SER A 213 26.59 -14.56 25.17
N GLU A 214 26.68 -15.81 25.66
CA GLU A 214 27.78 -16.74 25.43
C GLU A 214 27.51 -17.70 24.26
N VAL A 215 26.33 -17.60 23.59
CA VAL A 215 25.98 -18.47 22.46
C VAL A 215 26.63 -17.95 21.20
N GLU A 216 27.54 -18.71 20.64
CA GLU A 216 28.04 -18.48 19.28
C GLU A 216 27.06 -19.02 18.24
N PHE A 217 26.69 -18.19 17.25
CA PHE A 217 25.75 -18.59 16.19
C PHE A 217 26.33 -19.70 15.29
N MET A 218 25.56 -20.75 15.06
CA MET A 218 25.83 -21.75 14.03
C MET A 218 25.55 -21.16 12.65
N LEU A 219 26.50 -21.23 11.72
CA LEU A 219 26.44 -20.58 10.42
C LEU A 219 26.38 -21.61 9.29
N ALA A 220 25.48 -21.37 8.33
CA ALA A 220 25.34 -22.19 7.16
C ALA A 220 26.46 -21.94 6.12
N GLN A 221 26.79 -23.00 5.36
CA GLN A 221 27.63 -22.93 4.15
C GLN A 221 26.76 -22.60 2.92
N PRO A 222 27.30 -21.93 1.88
CA PRO A 222 26.58 -21.75 0.64
C PRO A 222 26.57 -23.06 -0.17
N ARG A 223 25.44 -23.32 -0.84
CA ARG A 223 25.28 -24.38 -1.84
C ARG A 223 24.56 -23.81 -3.04
N GLU A 224 24.92 -24.23 -4.25
CA GLU A 224 24.33 -23.69 -5.48
C GLU A 224 23.01 -24.35 -5.82
N ASP A 225 22.92 -25.67 -5.74
CA ASP A 225 21.78 -26.45 -6.18
C ASP A 225 20.93 -26.91 -5.01
N ALA A 226 19.62 -26.86 -5.19
CA ALA A 226 18.67 -27.52 -4.32
C ALA A 226 18.78 -29.06 -4.46
N PHE A 227 18.31 -29.77 -3.49
CA PHE A 227 18.35 -31.23 -3.46
C PHE A 227 17.25 -31.77 -2.58
N ASP A 228 16.90 -33.03 -2.80
CA ASP A 228 15.98 -33.78 -1.95
C ASP A 228 16.76 -34.82 -1.15
N ASP A 229 16.56 -34.83 0.17
CA ASP A 229 17.16 -35.82 1.06
C ASP A 229 16.34 -35.90 2.36
N PRO A 230 15.78 -37.09 2.74
CA PRO A 230 14.95 -37.24 3.94
C PRO A 230 15.69 -36.99 5.26
N ALA A 231 17.04 -36.93 5.26
CA ALA A 231 17.82 -36.60 6.43
C ALA A 231 17.92 -35.08 6.66
N TRP A 232 17.27 -34.27 5.80
CA TRP A 232 17.35 -32.82 5.86
C TRP A 232 15.98 -32.15 6.01
N HIS A 233 15.95 -31.12 6.84
CA HIS A 233 14.84 -30.20 6.97
C HIS A 233 15.09 -28.98 6.09
N PHE A 234 14.11 -28.60 5.27
CA PHE A 234 14.17 -27.43 4.37
C PHE A 234 13.23 -26.36 4.88
N GLU A 235 13.73 -25.15 5.00
CA GLU A 235 13.00 -23.98 5.51
C GLU A 235 13.09 -22.82 4.54
N LEU A 236 12.16 -21.87 4.60
CA LEU A 236 12.30 -20.61 3.89
C LEU A 236 13.49 -19.84 4.44
N LYS A 237 14.36 -19.34 3.55
CA LYS A 237 15.38 -18.38 3.94
C LYS A 237 14.73 -17.01 4.06
N LEU A 238 14.44 -16.62 5.29
CA LEU A 238 13.81 -15.34 5.58
C LEU A 238 14.82 -14.19 5.40
N ASP A 239 14.37 -13.10 4.76
CA ASP A 239 15.17 -11.89 4.58
C ASP A 239 14.94 -10.94 5.77
N GLY A 240 15.73 -11.11 6.82
CA GLY A 240 15.56 -10.44 8.10
C GLY A 240 16.87 -10.15 8.84
N TYR A 241 16.75 -10.02 10.16
CA TYR A 241 17.89 -9.96 11.07
C TYR A 241 17.88 -11.15 11.98
N ARG A 242 18.91 -12.00 11.85
CA ARG A 242 19.08 -13.15 12.75
C ARG A 242 19.46 -12.68 14.14
N MET A 243 18.73 -13.17 15.14
CA MET A 243 18.92 -12.80 16.54
C MET A 243 18.66 -14.00 17.47
N LEU A 244 19.26 -13.95 18.66
CA LEU A 244 18.89 -14.82 19.77
C LEU A 244 17.82 -14.10 20.59
N ALA A 245 16.64 -14.70 20.71
CA ALA A 245 15.62 -14.25 21.62
C ALA A 245 15.64 -15.07 22.89
N SER A 246 15.55 -14.42 24.04
CA SER A 246 15.42 -15.15 25.31
C SER A 246 14.36 -14.55 26.20
N ALA A 247 13.73 -15.41 26.99
CA ALA A 247 12.92 -15.01 28.13
C ALA A 247 13.45 -15.72 29.37
N VAL A 248 13.74 -14.97 30.42
CA VAL A 248 14.28 -15.48 31.69
C VAL A 248 13.54 -14.81 32.83
N ALA A 249 12.77 -15.56 33.57
CA ALA A 249 12.03 -15.07 34.75
C ALA A 249 11.14 -13.82 34.43
N GLY A 250 10.52 -13.76 33.24
CA GLY A 250 9.68 -12.66 32.80
C GLY A 250 10.45 -11.46 32.20
N GLU A 251 11.77 -11.53 32.14
CA GLU A 251 12.60 -10.55 31.43
C GLU A 251 12.96 -11.09 30.04
N GLY A 252 12.81 -10.24 29.02
CA GLY A 252 13.15 -10.58 27.64
C GLY A 252 14.48 -10.00 27.21
N SER A 253 15.20 -10.67 26.29
CA SER A 253 16.30 -10.06 25.53
C SER A 253 16.24 -10.47 24.07
N LEU A 254 16.84 -9.65 23.21
CA LEU A 254 16.90 -9.90 21.76
C LEU A 254 18.28 -9.51 21.25
N LEU A 255 19.20 -10.50 21.25
CA LEU A 255 20.61 -10.26 20.96
C LEU A 255 20.92 -10.43 19.47
N THR A 256 21.48 -9.38 18.88
CA THR A 256 22.05 -9.45 17.53
C THR A 256 23.31 -10.32 17.52
N ARG A 257 23.74 -10.70 16.29
CA ARG A 257 24.99 -11.47 16.10
C ARG A 257 26.23 -10.84 16.75
N ASN A 258 26.24 -9.54 16.96
CA ASN A 258 27.33 -8.80 17.59
C ASN A 258 27.10 -8.58 19.10
N GLY A 259 26.13 -9.25 19.72
CA GLY A 259 25.82 -9.17 21.12
C GLY A 259 25.07 -7.90 21.57
N HIS A 260 24.59 -7.08 20.66
CA HIS A 260 23.79 -5.91 21.01
C HIS A 260 22.34 -6.30 21.28
N ASP A 261 21.77 -5.83 22.37
CA ASP A 261 20.35 -6.01 22.65
C ASP A 261 19.50 -5.05 21.80
N ALA A 262 18.71 -5.63 20.90
CA ALA A 262 17.80 -4.92 20.01
C ALA A 262 16.37 -4.80 20.57
N LEU A 263 16.08 -5.38 21.73
CA LEU A 263 14.73 -5.43 22.31
C LEU A 263 14.06 -4.05 22.44
N PRO A 264 14.76 -2.96 22.84
CA PRO A 264 14.16 -1.63 22.92
C PRO A 264 13.62 -1.11 21.59
N THR A 265 14.16 -1.59 20.47
CA THR A 265 13.70 -1.23 19.12
C THR A 265 12.44 -2.00 18.69
N PHE A 266 12.16 -3.14 19.31
CA PHE A 266 11.05 -4.03 18.98
C PHE A 266 10.13 -4.29 20.20
N PRO A 267 9.37 -3.28 20.68
CA PRO A 267 8.50 -3.44 21.86
C PRO A 267 7.37 -4.44 21.65
N ASP A 268 6.99 -4.72 20.42
CA ASP A 268 6.07 -5.79 20.01
C ASP A 268 6.65 -7.18 20.38
N LEU A 269 7.92 -7.46 20.08
CA LEU A 269 8.59 -8.68 20.47
C LEU A 269 8.88 -8.69 21.98
N ALA A 270 9.23 -7.54 22.57
CA ALA A 270 9.43 -7.41 24.00
C ALA A 270 8.20 -7.80 24.81
N ARG A 271 7.00 -7.42 24.36
CA ARG A 271 5.73 -7.83 24.96
C ARG A 271 5.57 -9.34 24.98
N ALA A 272 5.78 -9.97 23.84
CA ALA A 272 5.59 -11.41 23.70
C ALA A 272 6.64 -12.18 24.52
N LEU A 273 7.93 -11.80 24.46
CA LEU A 273 8.98 -12.48 25.22
C LEU A 273 8.74 -12.45 26.72
N ARG A 274 8.30 -11.29 27.27
CA ARG A 274 8.00 -11.16 28.70
C ARG A 274 6.81 -11.98 29.16
N LYS A 275 5.92 -12.34 28.26
CA LYS A 275 4.70 -13.09 28.57
C LYS A 275 4.85 -14.60 28.35
N LEU A 276 5.95 -15.06 27.74
CA LEU A 276 6.21 -16.50 27.65
C LEU A 276 6.19 -17.11 29.07
N PRO A 277 5.43 -18.18 29.30
CA PRO A 277 5.14 -18.66 30.66
C PRO A 277 6.24 -19.58 31.24
N PHE A 278 7.44 -19.52 30.70
CA PHE A 278 8.56 -20.39 31.03
C PHE A 278 9.58 -19.68 31.93
N ARG A 279 10.27 -20.47 32.76
CA ARG A 279 11.33 -19.93 33.64
C ARG A 279 12.52 -19.43 32.84
N ARG A 280 12.87 -20.16 31.77
CA ARG A 280 13.93 -19.79 30.82
C ARG A 280 13.66 -20.41 29.45
N VAL A 281 13.86 -19.63 28.40
CA VAL A 281 13.89 -20.11 27.03
C VAL A 281 14.93 -19.32 26.25
N VAL A 282 15.70 -20.00 25.39
CA VAL A 282 16.64 -19.38 24.45
C VAL A 282 16.36 -19.90 23.05
N LEU A 283 15.99 -18.99 22.16
CA LEU A 283 15.57 -19.26 20.79
C LEU A 283 16.54 -18.64 19.79
N ASP A 284 16.87 -19.37 18.75
CA ASP A 284 17.54 -18.81 17.57
C ASP A 284 16.50 -18.58 16.47
N GLY A 285 16.49 -17.42 15.87
CA GLY A 285 15.46 -17.06 14.89
C GLY A 285 15.80 -15.84 14.06
N GLU A 286 14.86 -15.49 13.21
CA GLU A 286 14.95 -14.34 12.31
C GLU A 286 13.86 -13.31 12.64
N VAL A 287 14.24 -12.05 12.85
CA VAL A 287 13.31 -10.92 12.96
C VAL A 287 12.97 -10.43 11.57
N VAL A 288 11.69 -10.36 11.25
CA VAL A 288 11.20 -9.82 9.97
C VAL A 288 10.09 -8.82 10.19
N VAL A 289 9.86 -7.96 9.20
CA VAL A 289 8.68 -7.11 9.06
C VAL A 289 8.03 -7.44 7.73
N HIS A 290 6.72 -7.69 7.74
CA HIS A 290 6.00 -8.08 6.52
C HIS A 290 5.55 -6.85 5.72
N ASP A 291 5.44 -7.02 4.41
CA ASP A 291 4.77 -6.06 3.52
C ASP A 291 3.23 -6.19 3.59
N ALA A 292 2.52 -5.45 2.76
CA ALA A 292 1.06 -5.48 2.72
C ALA A 292 0.49 -6.82 2.22
N ALA A 293 1.26 -7.56 1.44
CA ALA A 293 0.90 -8.88 0.95
C ALA A 293 1.25 -10.01 1.94
N GLY A 294 1.92 -9.69 3.06
CA GLY A 294 2.29 -10.65 4.09
C GLY A 294 3.66 -11.31 3.89
N TYR A 295 4.46 -10.87 2.91
CA TYR A 295 5.82 -11.38 2.68
C TYR A 295 6.86 -10.65 3.51
N PRO A 296 7.95 -11.32 3.95
CA PRO A 296 9.09 -10.66 4.58
C PRO A 296 9.68 -9.56 3.70
N SER A 297 9.89 -8.37 4.28
CA SER A 297 10.44 -7.21 3.59
C SER A 297 11.61 -6.61 4.36
N PHE A 298 12.83 -6.91 3.91
CA PHE A 298 14.05 -6.38 4.52
C PHE A 298 14.07 -4.84 4.56
N ARG A 299 13.55 -4.19 3.53
CA ARG A 299 13.45 -2.73 3.45
C ARG A 299 12.59 -2.16 4.58
N ARG A 300 11.42 -2.78 4.85
CA ARG A 300 10.55 -2.36 5.96
C ARG A 300 11.22 -2.62 7.31
N LEU A 301 11.87 -3.79 7.45
CA LEU A 301 12.66 -4.11 8.64
C LEU A 301 13.79 -3.09 8.86
N GLN A 302 14.54 -2.73 7.82
CA GLN A 302 15.63 -1.77 7.93
C GLN A 302 15.13 -0.37 8.32
N LYS A 303 14.00 0.08 7.78
CA LYS A 303 13.35 1.32 8.21
C LYS A 303 12.96 1.25 9.68
N ARG A 304 12.35 0.13 10.10
CA ARG A 304 11.90 -0.13 11.47
C ARG A 304 13.08 -0.13 12.46
N ALA A 305 14.15 -0.82 12.12
CA ALA A 305 15.35 -0.97 12.97
C ALA A 305 16.18 0.32 13.14
N ARG A 306 16.01 1.31 12.25
CA ARG A 306 16.70 2.61 12.34
C ARG A 306 15.97 3.63 13.19
N LEU A 307 14.78 3.32 13.70
CA LEU A 307 14.04 4.22 14.57
C LEU A 307 14.76 4.33 15.93
N SER A 308 14.89 5.55 16.43
CA SER A 308 15.56 5.84 17.69
C SER A 308 14.67 6.60 18.68
N ARG A 309 13.64 7.29 18.21
CA ARG A 309 12.73 8.05 19.07
C ARG A 309 11.69 7.11 19.69
N PRO A 310 11.49 7.13 21.02
CA PRO A 310 10.55 6.21 21.69
C PRO A 310 9.11 6.29 21.14
N HIS A 311 8.65 7.47 20.75
CA HIS A 311 7.33 7.66 20.16
C HIS A 311 7.22 6.94 18.81
N ASP A 312 8.22 7.11 17.92
CA ASP A 312 8.22 6.50 16.59
C ASP A 312 8.36 4.98 16.68
N ILE A 313 9.17 4.48 17.62
CA ILE A 313 9.31 3.04 17.90
C ILE A 313 7.96 2.44 18.35
N ARG A 314 7.28 3.10 19.31
CA ARG A 314 5.97 2.65 19.81
C ARG A 314 4.93 2.65 18.68
N ARG A 315 4.86 3.71 17.91
CA ARG A 315 3.97 3.83 16.76
C ARG A 315 4.22 2.70 15.76
N ALA A 316 5.47 2.49 15.38
CA ALA A 316 5.87 1.50 14.41
C ALA A 316 5.62 0.04 14.87
N SER A 317 5.54 -0.22 16.19
CA SER A 317 5.19 -1.56 16.70
C SER A 317 3.77 -2.01 16.33
N PHE A 318 2.89 -1.08 15.92
CA PHE A 318 1.55 -1.39 15.42
C PHE A 318 1.41 -1.15 13.92
N GLU A 319 2.12 -0.17 13.34
CA GLU A 319 2.04 0.14 11.90
C GLU A 319 2.86 -0.82 11.03
N ALA A 320 3.98 -1.29 11.55
CA ALA A 320 4.89 -2.22 10.91
C ALA A 320 5.41 -3.22 11.96
N PRO A 321 4.52 -4.08 12.51
CA PRO A 321 4.89 -5.00 13.57
C PRO A 321 5.99 -5.95 13.11
N ALA A 322 6.94 -6.23 14.00
CA ALA A 322 7.95 -7.24 13.80
C ALA A 322 7.43 -8.61 14.20
N SER A 323 7.91 -9.64 13.51
CA SER A 323 7.70 -11.03 13.88
C SER A 323 9.08 -11.70 14.05
N PHE A 324 9.21 -12.52 15.08
CA PHE A 324 10.38 -13.36 15.31
C PHE A 324 10.05 -14.80 14.91
N TYR A 325 10.67 -15.29 13.86
CA TYR A 325 10.52 -16.68 13.41
C TYR A 325 11.60 -17.53 14.06
N ALA A 326 11.22 -18.26 15.09
CA ALA A 326 12.09 -19.20 15.78
C ALA A 326 12.26 -20.47 14.93
N PHE A 327 13.50 -20.84 14.66
CA PHE A 327 13.84 -22.03 13.91
C PHE A 327 14.70 -23.02 14.72
N ASP A 328 15.15 -22.65 15.93
CA ASP A 328 15.88 -23.53 16.83
C ASP A 328 15.63 -23.17 18.31
N LEU A 329 15.63 -24.18 19.18
CA LEU A 329 15.52 -24.08 20.63
C LEU A 329 16.84 -24.52 21.24
N LEU A 330 17.57 -23.59 21.87
CA LEU A 330 18.92 -23.81 22.36
C LEU A 330 18.98 -24.14 23.86
N ALA A 331 18.03 -23.60 24.62
CA ALA A 331 17.89 -23.91 26.03
C ALA A 331 16.42 -23.80 26.46
N PHE A 332 16.06 -24.66 27.41
CA PHE A 332 14.76 -24.63 28.06
C PHE A 332 14.93 -24.91 29.55
N ASP A 333 14.44 -24.00 30.39
CA ASP A 333 14.63 -23.98 31.84
C ASP A 333 16.12 -24.14 32.21
N ASP A 334 16.50 -25.24 32.89
CA ASP A 334 17.87 -25.53 33.31
C ASP A 334 18.60 -26.47 32.34
N ARG A 335 18.05 -26.73 31.16
CA ARG A 335 18.61 -27.69 30.21
C ARG A 335 19.22 -27.00 28.99
N ASP A 336 20.38 -27.47 28.60
CA ASP A 336 21.06 -27.13 27.35
C ASP A 336 20.71 -28.13 26.26
N LEU A 337 20.11 -27.63 25.16
CA LEU A 337 19.62 -28.48 24.07
C LEU A 337 20.61 -28.58 22.90
N ARG A 338 21.68 -27.83 22.91
CA ARG A 338 22.62 -27.72 21.78
C ARG A 338 23.25 -29.05 21.36
N ASP A 339 23.38 -29.99 22.30
CA ASP A 339 23.88 -31.33 22.01
C ASP A 339 22.84 -32.30 21.47
N LEU A 340 21.55 -31.97 21.54
CA LEU A 340 20.47 -32.79 20.96
C LEU A 340 20.42 -32.66 19.43
N PRO A 341 19.88 -33.66 18.72
CA PRO A 341 19.54 -33.54 17.30
C PRO A 341 18.60 -32.36 17.02
N LEU A 342 18.74 -31.70 15.86
CA LEU A 342 17.88 -30.59 15.43
C LEU A 342 16.40 -31.00 15.42
N SER A 343 16.07 -32.20 14.96
CA SER A 343 14.70 -32.74 14.96
C SER A 343 14.07 -32.75 16.36
N GLU A 344 14.82 -33.13 17.40
CA GLU A 344 14.35 -33.08 18.79
C GLU A 344 14.19 -31.64 19.29
N ARG A 345 15.16 -30.77 19.02
CA ARG A 345 15.08 -29.38 19.42
C ARG A 345 13.87 -28.67 18.77
N ARG A 346 13.59 -28.96 17.51
CA ARG A 346 12.44 -28.40 16.77
C ARG A 346 11.09 -28.95 17.22
N ARG A 347 11.03 -30.22 17.59
CA ARG A 347 9.83 -30.80 18.16
C ARG A 347 9.39 -30.03 19.40
N HIS A 348 10.31 -29.79 20.33
CA HIS A 348 10.04 -29.02 21.55
C HIS A 348 9.91 -27.52 21.31
N LEU A 349 10.53 -26.96 20.26
CA LEU A 349 10.33 -25.60 19.86
C LEU A 349 8.85 -25.32 19.52
N ARG A 350 8.17 -26.27 18.87
CA ARG A 350 6.73 -26.13 18.56
C ARG A 350 5.87 -26.08 19.83
N ASP A 351 6.24 -26.80 20.86
CA ASP A 351 5.54 -26.81 22.16
C ASP A 351 5.72 -25.50 22.93
N VAL A 352 6.80 -24.76 22.65
CA VAL A 352 7.22 -23.56 23.37
C VAL A 352 6.73 -22.27 22.69
N VAL A 353 6.60 -22.27 21.37
CA VAL A 353 6.21 -21.10 20.59
C VAL A 353 4.69 -21.02 20.48
N PRO A 354 4.05 -19.84 20.73
CA PRO A 354 2.61 -19.66 20.54
C PRO A 354 2.18 -19.98 19.11
N GLU A 355 0.98 -20.54 18.94
CA GLU A 355 0.40 -20.90 17.62
C GLU A 355 0.20 -19.68 16.71
N ALA A 356 -0.05 -18.51 17.29
CA ALA A 356 -0.17 -17.24 16.60
C ALA A 356 0.43 -16.14 17.45
N GLY A 357 0.96 -15.09 16.83
CA GLY A 357 1.48 -13.94 17.56
C GLY A 357 2.75 -13.35 16.96
N PRO A 358 3.45 -12.50 17.73
CA PRO A 358 4.72 -11.93 17.31
C PRO A 358 5.88 -12.93 17.26
N ILE A 359 5.88 -13.95 18.13
CA ILE A 359 6.84 -15.07 18.10
C ILE A 359 6.18 -16.20 17.33
N ARG A 360 6.85 -16.73 16.31
CA ARG A 360 6.32 -17.73 15.39
C ARG A 360 7.29 -18.87 15.22
N PHE A 361 6.75 -20.06 15.03
CA PHE A 361 7.53 -21.20 14.60
C PHE A 361 7.89 -21.04 13.11
N SER A 362 9.16 -21.26 12.74
CA SER A 362 9.59 -21.32 11.35
C SER A 362 9.26 -22.70 10.79
N GLU A 363 8.29 -22.82 9.92
CA GLU A 363 7.90 -24.10 9.32
C GLU A 363 9.04 -24.71 8.50
N HIS A 364 9.07 -26.05 8.42
CA HIS A 364 10.02 -26.78 7.61
C HIS A 364 9.34 -27.92 6.88
N PHE A 365 10.01 -28.38 5.83
CA PHE A 365 9.58 -29.49 4.99
C PHE A 365 10.69 -30.54 5.01
N GLU A 366 10.33 -31.79 5.27
CA GLU A 366 11.28 -32.89 5.31
C GLU A 366 11.51 -33.48 3.91
N GLY A 367 12.74 -33.58 3.48
CA GLY A 367 13.15 -34.34 2.31
C GLY A 367 12.83 -33.72 0.95
N CYS A 368 12.11 -32.60 0.85
CA CYS A 368 11.62 -32.04 -0.42
C CYS A 368 12.17 -30.61 -0.69
N GLY A 369 13.47 -30.49 -0.79
CA GLY A 369 14.15 -29.20 -0.99
C GLY A 369 13.98 -28.65 -2.41
N GLU A 370 13.98 -29.49 -3.45
CA GLU A 370 13.82 -29.05 -4.84
C GLU A 370 12.43 -28.45 -5.09
N ALA A 371 11.37 -29.11 -4.59
CA ALA A 371 10.00 -28.63 -4.72
C ALA A 371 9.81 -27.29 -3.99
N LEU A 372 10.32 -27.17 -2.75
CA LEU A 372 10.28 -25.93 -2.00
C LEU A 372 11.07 -24.81 -2.70
N PHE A 373 12.25 -25.15 -3.25
CA PHE A 373 13.08 -24.16 -3.96
C PHE A 373 12.40 -23.64 -5.22
N GLY A 374 11.73 -24.51 -5.98
CA GLY A 374 10.93 -24.09 -7.14
C GLY A 374 9.84 -23.09 -6.76
N GLN A 375 9.06 -23.36 -5.71
CA GLN A 375 8.05 -22.41 -5.21
C GLN A 375 8.67 -21.08 -4.73
N VAL A 376 9.80 -21.16 -4.03
CA VAL A 376 10.54 -19.97 -3.55
C VAL A 376 11.00 -19.10 -4.71
N GLN A 377 11.45 -19.71 -5.82
CA GLN A 377 11.80 -18.97 -7.04
C GLN A 377 10.60 -18.31 -7.70
N GLU A 378 9.48 -19.02 -7.83
CA GLU A 378 8.23 -18.48 -8.37
C GLU A 378 7.69 -17.32 -7.53
N MET A 379 7.76 -17.44 -6.21
CA MET A 379 7.36 -16.39 -5.26
C MET A 379 8.38 -15.25 -5.14
N GLY A 380 9.53 -15.32 -5.78
CA GLY A 380 10.58 -14.31 -5.72
C GLY A 380 11.15 -14.10 -4.31
N LEU A 381 11.15 -15.14 -3.47
CA LEU A 381 11.74 -15.11 -2.12
C LEU A 381 13.26 -15.32 -2.18
N GLU A 382 13.94 -15.12 -1.04
CA GLU A 382 15.42 -15.07 -0.99
C GLU A 382 16.10 -16.41 -1.27
N GLY A 383 15.45 -17.54 -0.94
CA GLY A 383 16.02 -18.88 -1.05
C GLY A 383 15.49 -19.82 0.01
N ILE A 384 16.22 -20.91 0.22
CA ILE A 384 15.93 -21.89 1.27
C ILE A 384 17.14 -22.14 2.15
N MET A 385 16.88 -22.62 3.36
CA MET A 385 17.87 -23.18 4.27
C MET A 385 17.67 -24.68 4.32
N ALA A 386 18.74 -25.45 4.18
CA ALA A 386 18.75 -26.89 4.42
C ALA A 386 19.54 -27.17 5.70
N LYS A 387 18.97 -27.92 6.64
CA LYS A 387 19.55 -28.25 7.93
C LYS A 387 19.45 -29.74 8.16
N ARG A 388 20.55 -30.38 8.50
CA ARG A 388 20.55 -31.83 8.79
C ARG A 388 19.75 -32.10 10.05
N ALA A 389 18.81 -33.06 9.99
CA ALA A 389 17.86 -33.36 11.05
C ALA A 389 18.53 -33.89 12.33
N ASP A 390 19.64 -34.61 12.21
CA ASP A 390 20.43 -35.15 13.34
C ASP A 390 21.54 -34.22 13.82
N SER A 391 21.64 -32.97 13.26
CA SER A 391 22.73 -32.05 13.59
C SER A 391 22.63 -31.51 15.00
N ARG A 392 23.77 -31.36 15.68
CA ARG A 392 23.94 -30.59 16.90
C ARG A 392 24.05 -29.11 16.58
N TYR A 393 23.82 -28.25 17.56
CA TYR A 393 24.03 -26.82 17.39
C TYR A 393 25.48 -26.47 17.79
N ILE A 394 26.30 -26.17 16.82
CA ILE A 394 27.74 -25.91 17.00
C ILE A 394 28.03 -24.49 16.51
N GLY A 395 28.69 -23.66 17.35
CA GLY A 395 29.11 -22.32 16.98
C GLY A 395 30.01 -22.30 15.76
N GLY A 396 29.93 -21.23 14.96
CA GLY A 396 30.68 -21.07 13.74
C GLY A 396 30.08 -21.76 12.53
N ARG A 397 30.87 -21.90 11.45
CA ARG A 397 30.40 -22.41 10.16
C ARG A 397 30.36 -23.94 10.16
N SER A 398 29.18 -24.50 9.91
CA SER A 398 28.94 -25.94 9.91
C SER A 398 28.59 -26.49 8.53
N PRO A 399 29.03 -27.72 8.19
CA PRO A 399 28.60 -28.42 7.00
C PRO A 399 27.18 -29.00 7.11
N ASP A 400 26.60 -29.00 8.31
CA ASP A 400 25.26 -29.54 8.55
C ASP A 400 24.14 -28.52 8.24
N TRP A 401 24.49 -27.27 7.98
CA TRP A 401 23.57 -26.23 7.56
C TRP A 401 24.00 -25.65 6.22
N TRP A 402 23.11 -25.63 5.24
CA TRP A 402 23.33 -25.04 3.94
C TRP A 402 22.32 -23.95 3.66
N LYS A 403 22.78 -22.90 2.94
CA LYS A 403 21.92 -21.85 2.39
C LYS A 403 21.96 -21.91 0.88
N ILE A 404 20.78 -21.99 0.27
CA ILE A 404 20.60 -22.08 -1.16
C ILE A 404 19.83 -20.84 -1.59
N HIS A 405 20.50 -19.96 -2.33
CA HIS A 405 19.89 -18.69 -2.75
C HIS A 405 19.09 -18.90 -4.03
N ALA A 406 17.88 -18.36 -4.07
CA ALA A 406 17.06 -18.27 -5.27
C ALA A 406 17.54 -17.07 -6.11
N ASP A 407 18.84 -17.11 -6.49
CA ASP A 407 19.43 -16.06 -7.30
C ASP A 407 18.79 -16.03 -8.68
N ARG A 408 18.49 -14.83 -9.14
CA ARG A 408 17.97 -14.61 -10.48
C ARG A 408 19.09 -14.63 -11.49
N ARG A 409 18.86 -15.26 -12.63
CA ARG A 409 19.78 -15.23 -13.77
C ARG A 409 19.08 -14.55 -14.93
N ALA A 410 19.75 -13.59 -15.55
CA ALA A 410 19.27 -12.96 -16.77
C ALA A 410 20.42 -12.53 -17.64
N ARG A 411 20.09 -12.22 -18.89
CA ARG A 411 21.03 -11.76 -19.89
C ARG A 411 20.94 -10.26 -20.04
N PHE A 412 22.08 -9.60 -20.05
CA PHE A 412 22.20 -8.15 -20.12
C PHE A 412 23.19 -7.76 -21.21
N VAL A 413 22.90 -6.66 -21.86
CA VAL A 413 23.81 -6.07 -22.85
C VAL A 413 24.98 -5.41 -22.13
N ILE A 414 26.20 -5.63 -22.60
CA ILE A 414 27.36 -4.91 -22.10
C ILE A 414 27.43 -3.57 -22.84
N VAL A 415 27.34 -2.48 -22.08
CA VAL A 415 27.28 -1.10 -22.58
C VAL A 415 28.53 -0.29 -22.23
N GLY A 416 29.48 -0.88 -21.49
CA GLY A 416 30.70 -0.21 -21.11
C GLY A 416 31.47 -0.96 -20.03
N PHE A 417 32.60 -0.39 -19.61
CA PHE A 417 33.39 -0.92 -18.51
C PHE A 417 34.13 0.20 -17.77
N THR A 418 34.58 -0.11 -16.54
CA THR A 418 35.42 0.82 -15.76
C THR A 418 36.90 0.43 -15.84
N SER A 419 37.75 1.40 -15.58
CA SER A 419 39.20 1.14 -15.43
C SER A 419 39.46 0.18 -14.25
N PRO A 420 40.47 -0.69 -14.37
CA PRO A 420 40.81 -1.61 -13.27
C PRO A 420 41.40 -0.85 -12.09
N ALA A 421 41.04 -1.27 -10.87
CA ALA A 421 41.62 -0.72 -9.63
C ALA A 421 42.72 -1.63 -9.08
N GLY A 422 43.82 -1.06 -8.61
CA GLY A 422 44.91 -1.78 -8.00
C GLY A 422 45.69 -2.66 -9.01
N SER A 423 45.98 -3.91 -8.65
CA SER A 423 46.75 -4.86 -9.45
C SER A 423 45.92 -5.67 -10.45
N ARG A 424 44.61 -5.42 -10.54
CA ARG A 424 43.72 -6.16 -11.45
C ARG A 424 44.01 -5.86 -12.91
N THR A 425 44.07 -6.90 -13.75
CA THR A 425 44.24 -6.78 -15.20
C THR A 425 42.89 -6.64 -15.91
N GLY A 426 42.85 -6.10 -17.12
CA GLY A 426 41.65 -6.00 -17.93
C GLY A 426 40.76 -4.81 -17.62
N PHE A 427 39.73 -4.98 -16.82
CA PHE A 427 38.77 -3.95 -16.42
C PHE A 427 38.30 -4.10 -14.95
N GLY A 428 37.73 -3.05 -14.38
CA GLY A 428 37.21 -3.05 -13.02
C GLY A 428 35.83 -3.72 -12.91
N ALA A 429 34.87 -3.24 -13.67
CA ALA A 429 33.50 -3.77 -13.75
C ALA A 429 32.94 -3.53 -15.16
N LEU A 430 31.99 -4.38 -15.57
CA LEU A 430 31.18 -4.16 -16.77
C LEU A 430 29.94 -3.35 -16.45
N HIS A 431 29.61 -2.39 -17.27
CA HIS A 431 28.32 -1.71 -17.28
C HIS A 431 27.32 -2.52 -18.08
N LEU A 432 26.11 -2.66 -17.55
CA LEU A 432 25.05 -3.50 -18.06
C LEU A 432 23.84 -2.67 -18.47
N GLY A 433 23.23 -3.05 -19.58
CA GLY A 433 21.99 -2.49 -20.09
C GLY A 433 20.96 -3.56 -20.40
N ALA A 434 19.69 -3.16 -20.44
CA ALA A 434 18.58 -4.02 -20.85
C ALA A 434 17.53 -3.19 -21.59
N TYR A 435 16.86 -3.80 -22.58
CA TYR A 435 15.81 -3.13 -23.36
C TYR A 435 14.48 -3.12 -22.61
N GLY A 436 13.85 -1.96 -22.56
CA GLY A 436 12.55 -1.71 -21.97
C GLY A 436 11.71 -0.73 -22.79
N PRO A 437 10.48 -0.40 -22.37
CA PRO A 437 9.67 0.61 -23.03
C PRO A 437 10.43 1.93 -23.13
N ALA A 438 10.26 2.62 -24.25
CA ALA A 438 10.75 3.98 -24.41
C ALA A 438 9.83 4.95 -23.68
N ASP A 439 10.35 5.78 -22.79
CA ASP A 439 9.57 6.73 -21.99
C ASP A 439 9.17 7.98 -22.79
N SER A 440 9.81 8.23 -23.93
CA SER A 440 9.53 9.35 -24.82
C SER A 440 9.73 9.01 -26.29
N ALA A 441 9.21 9.83 -27.19
CA ALA A 441 9.41 9.68 -28.64
C ALA A 441 10.90 9.86 -29.04
N SER A 442 11.68 10.61 -28.25
CA SER A 442 13.13 10.75 -28.44
C SER A 442 13.87 9.48 -28.05
N ASP A 443 13.41 8.74 -27.05
CA ASP A 443 13.99 7.50 -26.58
C ASP A 443 13.73 6.36 -27.57
N ALA A 444 12.55 6.32 -28.18
CA ALA A 444 12.19 5.39 -29.25
C ALA A 444 13.07 5.57 -30.51
N ALA A 445 13.53 6.79 -30.79
CA ALA A 445 14.45 7.06 -31.89
C ALA A 445 15.89 6.57 -31.65
N ALA A 446 16.26 6.34 -30.38
CA ALA A 446 17.56 5.83 -29.97
C ALA A 446 17.59 4.29 -29.79
N GLY A 447 16.44 3.63 -29.93
CA GLY A 447 16.25 2.19 -29.76
C GLY A 447 15.73 1.48 -31.02
N ASP A 448 15.41 0.20 -30.89
CA ASP A 448 14.82 -0.63 -31.94
C ASP A 448 13.28 -0.60 -31.83
N GLY A 449 12.66 0.39 -32.46
CA GLY A 449 11.21 0.58 -32.43
C GLY A 449 10.71 1.20 -31.11
N ASP A 450 9.74 0.53 -30.44
CA ASP A 450 9.14 0.98 -29.18
C ASP A 450 10.00 0.68 -27.94
N LEU A 451 11.25 0.23 -28.10
CA LEU A 451 12.13 -0.19 -27.03
C LEU A 451 13.38 0.68 -26.97
N ALA A 452 13.75 1.13 -25.80
CA ALA A 452 14.96 1.84 -25.50
C ALA A 452 15.90 1.00 -24.62
N LEU A 453 17.21 1.23 -24.74
CA LEU A 453 18.21 0.59 -23.89
C LEU A 453 18.36 1.39 -22.59
N HIS A 454 18.14 0.74 -21.45
CA HIS A 454 18.26 1.33 -20.12
C HIS A 454 19.47 0.81 -19.39
N TYR A 455 20.16 1.65 -18.64
CA TYR A 455 21.25 1.23 -17.76
C TYR A 455 20.70 0.50 -16.54
N VAL A 456 21.20 -0.71 -16.26
CA VAL A 456 20.71 -1.54 -15.14
C VAL A 456 21.77 -1.83 -14.07
N GLY A 457 22.93 -1.20 -14.14
CA GLY A 457 23.95 -1.32 -13.12
C GLY A 457 25.27 -1.86 -13.62
N ARG A 458 26.12 -2.33 -12.70
CA ARG A 458 27.44 -2.85 -13.04
C ARG A 458 27.74 -4.18 -12.35
N VAL A 459 28.57 -5.01 -12.98
CA VAL A 459 29.07 -6.27 -12.45
C VAL A 459 30.60 -6.25 -12.37
N GLY A 460 31.16 -6.47 -11.17
CA GLY A 460 32.61 -6.41 -10.94
C GLY A 460 33.23 -7.73 -10.46
N THR A 461 32.43 -8.78 -10.28
CA THR A 461 32.87 -10.09 -9.78
C THR A 461 32.41 -11.22 -10.68
N GLY A 462 33.00 -12.41 -10.52
CA GLY A 462 32.67 -13.60 -11.33
C GLY A 462 33.57 -13.80 -12.55
N PHE A 463 34.69 -13.08 -12.67
CA PHE A 463 35.62 -13.19 -13.79
C PHE A 463 36.89 -13.92 -13.37
N ASP A 464 37.35 -14.84 -14.20
CA ASP A 464 38.71 -15.35 -14.17
C ASP A 464 39.63 -14.50 -15.05
N GLU A 465 40.93 -14.72 -14.96
CA GLU A 465 41.94 -13.95 -15.72
C GLU A 465 41.80 -14.12 -17.25
N LYS A 466 41.41 -15.30 -17.70
CA LYS A 466 41.20 -15.60 -19.12
C LYS A 466 40.01 -14.80 -19.67
N THR A 467 38.89 -14.82 -18.92
CA THR A 467 37.66 -14.06 -19.25
C THR A 467 37.91 -12.56 -19.26
N LEU A 468 38.68 -12.05 -18.28
CA LEU A 468 39.03 -10.63 -18.22
C LEU A 468 39.82 -10.19 -19.46
N THR A 469 40.76 -11.03 -19.91
CA THR A 469 41.63 -10.72 -21.06
C THR A 469 40.86 -10.81 -22.40
N ASP A 470 40.05 -11.88 -22.58
CA ASP A 470 39.24 -12.08 -23.81
C ASP A 470 38.20 -10.97 -23.96
N LEU A 471 37.41 -10.70 -22.86
CA LEU A 471 36.41 -9.63 -22.89
C LEU A 471 37.05 -8.26 -23.14
N ARG A 472 38.20 -7.98 -22.51
CA ARG A 472 38.89 -6.71 -22.70
C ARG A 472 39.27 -6.48 -24.16
N THR A 473 39.79 -7.49 -24.83
CA THR A 473 40.18 -7.41 -26.27
C THR A 473 38.95 -7.07 -27.11
N ARG A 474 37.87 -7.76 -26.93
CA ARG A 474 36.62 -7.52 -27.67
C ARG A 474 35.97 -6.16 -27.35
N LEU A 475 36.03 -5.71 -26.09
CA LEU A 475 35.49 -4.41 -25.67
C LEU A 475 36.29 -3.24 -26.24
N ASP A 476 37.63 -3.42 -26.40
CA ASP A 476 38.47 -2.39 -27.00
C ASP A 476 38.16 -2.17 -28.49
N GLU A 477 37.67 -3.19 -29.19
CA GLU A 477 37.21 -3.11 -30.58
C GLU A 477 35.86 -2.41 -30.75
N LEU A 478 35.06 -2.33 -29.66
CA LEU A 478 33.71 -1.82 -29.68
C LEU A 478 33.57 -0.45 -29.00
N LYS A 479 34.69 0.23 -28.69
CA LYS A 479 34.65 1.54 -28.04
C LYS A 479 33.80 2.54 -28.80
N SER A 480 32.98 3.32 -28.04
CA SER A 480 32.16 4.39 -28.57
C SER A 480 32.41 5.70 -27.82
N ASP A 481 32.09 6.83 -28.46
CA ASP A 481 32.29 8.17 -27.89
C ASP A 481 31.32 8.53 -26.75
N GLY A 482 30.25 7.76 -26.52
CA GLY A 482 29.26 8.01 -25.50
C GLY A 482 28.38 6.79 -25.19
N PRO A 483 27.54 6.90 -24.16
CA PRO A 483 26.65 5.82 -23.77
C PRO A 483 25.53 5.60 -24.80
N ALA A 484 25.22 4.33 -25.06
CA ALA A 484 24.14 3.91 -25.97
C ALA A 484 22.77 3.74 -25.30
N PHE A 485 22.60 4.20 -24.07
CA PHE A 485 21.37 4.04 -23.29
C PHE A 485 20.73 5.39 -22.93
N VAL A 486 19.41 5.38 -22.69
CA VAL A 486 18.59 6.60 -22.47
C VAL A 486 18.51 7.05 -21.01
N THR A 487 18.81 6.17 -20.04
CA THR A 487 18.83 6.52 -18.62
C THR A 487 20.07 7.32 -18.25
N PRO A 488 20.07 8.10 -17.15
CA PRO A 488 21.23 8.85 -16.71
C PRO A 488 22.46 7.96 -16.51
N ALA A 489 23.60 8.38 -17.08
CA ALA A 489 24.86 7.68 -16.90
C ALA A 489 25.32 7.74 -15.43
N PRO A 490 26.01 6.70 -14.91
CA PRO A 490 26.57 6.75 -13.57
C PRO A 490 27.61 7.88 -13.47
N ALA A 491 27.70 8.52 -12.32
CA ALA A 491 28.65 9.59 -12.05
C ALA A 491 30.09 9.06 -11.97
N GLY A 492 31.05 9.82 -12.48
CA GLY A 492 32.50 9.52 -12.47
C GLY A 492 33.14 9.62 -13.83
N ASP A 493 34.49 9.69 -13.89
CA ASP A 493 35.26 9.87 -15.12
C ASP A 493 35.94 8.57 -15.62
N ASP A 494 35.80 7.46 -14.90
CA ASP A 494 36.45 6.17 -15.16
C ASP A 494 35.67 5.22 -16.06
N HIS A 495 34.78 5.75 -16.89
CA HIS A 495 33.91 4.93 -17.74
C HIS A 495 34.39 4.93 -19.19
N THR A 496 34.48 3.73 -19.78
CA THR A 496 34.64 3.54 -21.21
C THR A 496 33.37 2.91 -21.76
N TRP A 497 32.67 3.60 -22.65
CA TRP A 497 31.44 3.11 -23.28
C TRP A 497 31.77 2.26 -24.50
N VAL A 498 30.90 1.31 -24.84
CA VAL A 498 31.04 0.43 -26.00
C VAL A 498 29.71 0.29 -26.73
N GLU A 499 29.82 -0.05 -28.04
CA GLU A 499 28.64 -0.41 -28.81
C GLU A 499 27.94 -1.63 -28.17
N PRO A 500 26.60 -1.64 -28.07
CA PRO A 500 25.83 -2.66 -27.35
C PRO A 500 25.68 -3.96 -28.16
N ARG A 501 26.80 -4.65 -28.38
CA ARG A 501 26.87 -5.88 -29.21
C ARG A 501 27.11 -7.15 -28.41
N LEU A 502 27.69 -7.05 -27.23
CA LEU A 502 28.02 -8.21 -26.39
C LEU A 502 26.94 -8.39 -25.30
N VAL A 503 26.64 -9.65 -25.04
CA VAL A 503 25.67 -10.05 -24.00
C VAL A 503 26.38 -10.84 -22.92
N ALA A 504 26.11 -10.47 -21.66
CA ALA A 504 26.57 -11.16 -20.47
C ALA A 504 25.38 -11.86 -19.78
N GLU A 505 25.57 -13.09 -19.37
CA GLU A 505 24.71 -13.77 -18.42
C GLU A 505 25.19 -13.43 -17.01
N VAL A 506 24.28 -12.89 -16.20
CA VAL A 506 24.57 -12.35 -14.87
C VAL A 506 23.59 -12.91 -13.86
N ARG A 507 24.12 -13.36 -12.74
CA ARG A 507 23.37 -13.70 -11.55
C ARG A 507 23.25 -12.45 -10.69
N TYR A 508 22.04 -12.18 -10.17
CA TYR A 508 21.78 -11.03 -9.30
C TYR A 508 20.72 -11.37 -8.26
N LYS A 509 20.71 -10.62 -7.15
CA LYS A 509 19.76 -10.87 -6.05
C LYS A 509 18.39 -10.20 -6.28
N GLU A 510 18.41 -8.94 -6.61
CA GLU A 510 17.19 -8.12 -6.79
C GLU A 510 17.47 -6.94 -7.73
N VAL A 511 16.37 -6.29 -8.17
CA VAL A 511 16.39 -5.01 -8.86
C VAL A 511 15.93 -3.94 -7.90
N THR A 512 16.68 -2.86 -7.75
CA THR A 512 16.31 -1.72 -6.88
C THR A 512 15.15 -0.93 -7.51
N GLU A 513 14.48 -0.07 -6.71
CA GLU A 513 13.45 0.85 -7.24
C GLU A 513 13.97 1.75 -8.37
N GLY A 514 15.27 2.03 -8.40
CA GLY A 514 15.91 2.77 -9.48
C GLY A 514 16.32 1.89 -10.66
N GLY A 515 15.82 0.66 -10.79
CA GLY A 515 16.11 -0.23 -11.92
C GLY A 515 17.49 -0.88 -11.91
N LEU A 516 18.30 -0.72 -10.84
CA LEU A 516 19.67 -1.22 -10.80
C LEU A 516 19.77 -2.61 -10.17
N LEU A 517 20.60 -3.47 -10.75
CA LEU A 517 20.90 -4.80 -10.23
C LEU A 517 21.70 -4.74 -8.92
N ARG A 518 21.33 -5.56 -7.96
CA ARG A 518 21.99 -5.68 -6.66
C ARG A 518 22.71 -7.02 -6.55
N HIS A 519 23.95 -7.00 -6.04
CA HIS A 519 24.81 -8.17 -5.90
C HIS A 519 25.02 -8.95 -7.22
N ALA A 520 25.23 -8.21 -8.33
CA ALA A 520 25.46 -8.80 -9.62
C ALA A 520 26.79 -9.56 -9.67
N VAL A 521 26.75 -10.78 -10.22
CA VAL A 521 27.92 -11.65 -10.45
C VAL A 521 27.89 -12.12 -11.89
N PHE A 522 28.96 -11.90 -12.64
CA PHE A 522 29.14 -12.38 -14.00
C PHE A 522 29.24 -13.91 -14.01
N LEU A 523 28.51 -14.58 -14.86
CA LEU A 523 28.55 -16.02 -15.04
C LEU A 523 29.33 -16.37 -16.28
N ARG A 524 28.93 -15.81 -17.42
CA ARG A 524 29.56 -16.05 -18.72
C ARG A 524 29.14 -15.01 -19.77
N ARG A 525 29.84 -14.94 -20.88
CA ARG A 525 29.41 -14.25 -22.08
C ARG A 525 28.49 -15.15 -22.90
N ALA A 526 27.34 -14.62 -23.31
CA ALA A 526 26.49 -15.33 -24.27
C ALA A 526 27.14 -15.34 -25.69
N PRO A 527 27.04 -16.45 -26.45
CA PRO A 527 27.55 -16.53 -27.81
C PRO A 527 26.78 -15.57 -28.72
N ALA A 528 27.51 -14.81 -29.52
CA ALA A 528 26.94 -13.94 -30.54
C ALA A 528 26.49 -14.76 -31.79
N PRO A 529 25.52 -14.23 -32.60
CA PRO A 529 25.14 -14.87 -33.84
C PRO A 529 26.35 -15.20 -34.75
N GLY A 530 26.48 -16.48 -35.08
CA GLY A 530 27.60 -16.99 -35.91
C GLY A 530 28.82 -17.50 -35.12
N GLU A 531 28.84 -17.39 -33.78
CA GLU A 531 29.86 -18.05 -32.94
C GLU A 531 29.43 -19.50 -32.59
N PRO A 532 30.41 -20.45 -32.44
CA PRO A 532 30.07 -21.81 -32.03
C PRO A 532 29.48 -21.82 -30.61
N THR A 533 28.35 -22.51 -30.41
CA THR A 533 27.74 -22.74 -29.11
C THR A 533 28.36 -23.96 -28.44
N GLY A 534 28.62 -23.87 -27.13
CA GLY A 534 29.29 -24.96 -26.38
C GLY A 534 28.39 -26.15 -26.08
N ASP A 535 27.05 -25.96 -26.02
CA ASP A 535 26.02 -26.98 -25.76
C ASP A 535 24.89 -26.88 -26.78
N GLU A 536 24.24 -28.01 -27.09
CA GLU A 536 23.16 -28.10 -28.10
C GLU A 536 21.92 -27.26 -27.74
N ASP A 537 21.77 -26.86 -26.47
CA ASP A 537 20.64 -26.01 -25.94
C ASP A 537 21.00 -24.51 -25.92
N GLU A 538 22.18 -24.08 -26.25
CA GLU A 538 22.56 -22.66 -26.25
C GLU A 538 22.18 -21.96 -27.56
N GLY A 539 21.02 -21.32 -27.59
CA GLY A 539 20.63 -20.43 -28.69
C GLY A 539 21.45 -19.15 -28.71
N HIS A 540 21.74 -18.65 -29.94
CA HIS A 540 22.31 -17.31 -30.11
C HIS A 540 21.40 -16.24 -29.54
N VAL A 541 21.96 -15.24 -28.83
CA VAL A 541 21.21 -14.16 -28.19
C VAL A 541 21.54 -12.85 -28.88
N LEU A 542 20.51 -12.19 -29.36
CA LEU A 542 20.62 -10.81 -29.83
C LEU A 542 20.62 -9.84 -28.63
N PRO A 543 21.39 -8.73 -28.70
CA PRO A 543 21.34 -7.69 -27.68
C PRO A 543 19.90 -7.23 -27.39
N THR A 544 19.08 -7.12 -28.42
CA THR A 544 17.66 -6.74 -28.33
C THR A 544 16.76 -7.75 -27.59
N ASP A 545 17.23 -8.97 -27.32
CA ASP A 545 16.49 -9.97 -26.53
C ASP A 545 16.68 -9.76 -25.01
N CYS A 546 17.66 -8.95 -24.62
CA CYS A 546 17.93 -8.64 -23.22
C CYS A 546 16.90 -7.63 -22.70
N ARG A 547 15.86 -8.11 -22.03
CA ARG A 547 14.80 -7.29 -21.48
C ARG A 547 15.07 -6.84 -20.04
N LEU A 548 14.50 -5.69 -19.67
CA LEU A 548 14.48 -5.26 -18.25
C LEU A 548 13.95 -6.40 -17.38
N PRO A 549 14.68 -6.78 -16.33
CA PRO A 549 14.23 -7.85 -15.45
C PRO A 549 12.95 -7.40 -14.73
N ARG A 550 11.89 -8.20 -14.86
CA ARG A 550 10.66 -8.00 -14.09
C ARG A 550 10.89 -8.48 -12.66
N ASP A 551 10.39 -7.72 -11.70
CA ASP A 551 10.31 -8.23 -10.32
C ASP A 551 9.26 -9.35 -10.28
N PRO A 552 9.63 -10.62 -9.93
CA PRO A 552 8.63 -11.68 -9.78
C PRO A 552 7.61 -11.36 -8.69
N ARG A 553 7.96 -10.51 -7.71
CA ARG A 553 7.00 -10.03 -6.69
C ARG A 553 6.01 -9.04 -7.29
N ALA A 554 6.39 -8.27 -8.31
CA ALA A 554 5.43 -7.50 -9.10
C ALA A 554 4.46 -8.42 -9.87
N ALA A 555 4.90 -9.63 -10.24
CA ALA A 555 4.05 -10.66 -10.85
C ALA A 555 3.21 -11.42 -9.82
N LEU A 556 3.57 -11.41 -8.52
CA LEU A 556 2.81 -12.01 -7.42
C LEU A 556 1.90 -10.98 -6.73
N THR A 557 2.21 -9.70 -6.85
CA THR A 557 1.32 -8.57 -6.54
C THR A 557 0.45 -8.21 -7.75
N ASP A 558 0.86 -8.60 -8.95
CA ASP A 558 -0.08 -8.80 -10.05
C ASP A 558 -0.80 -10.13 -9.76
N PRO A 559 -2.13 -10.10 -9.58
CA PRO A 559 -2.89 -11.35 -9.60
C PRO A 559 -2.49 -12.09 -10.87
N VAL A 560 -2.43 -13.43 -10.80
CA VAL A 560 -2.29 -14.30 -11.96
C VAL A 560 -2.91 -13.58 -13.15
N ARG A 561 -2.17 -13.27 -14.20
CA ARG A 561 -2.75 -12.73 -15.42
C ARG A 561 -3.74 -13.74 -15.97
N VAL A 562 -4.88 -13.80 -15.36
CA VAL A 562 -6.12 -13.84 -16.10
C VAL A 562 -5.97 -12.69 -17.09
N ASP A 563 -6.18 -12.93 -18.34
CA ASP A 563 -6.18 -11.88 -19.38
C ASP A 563 -7.01 -10.70 -18.83
N THR A 564 -6.32 -9.71 -18.24
CA THR A 564 -6.94 -8.52 -17.64
C THR A 564 -7.11 -7.45 -18.68
N SER A 565 -7.04 -7.80 -19.95
CA SER A 565 -7.54 -6.93 -21.00
C SER A 565 -9.01 -6.67 -20.71
N PRO A 566 -9.43 -5.40 -20.70
CA PRO A 566 -10.84 -5.10 -20.53
C PRO A 566 -11.63 -5.85 -21.61
N PRO A 567 -12.72 -6.54 -21.24
CA PRO A 567 -13.54 -7.24 -22.22
C PRO A 567 -14.13 -6.24 -23.22
N PRO A 568 -14.49 -6.69 -24.41
CA PRO A 568 -15.29 -5.85 -25.30
C PRO A 568 -16.49 -5.27 -24.55
N VAL A 569 -16.80 -4.00 -24.80
CA VAL A 569 -17.88 -3.30 -24.07
C VAL A 569 -19.21 -4.02 -24.18
N GLU A 570 -19.44 -4.73 -25.28
CA GLU A 570 -20.64 -5.53 -25.59
C GLU A 570 -20.79 -6.75 -24.70
N GLU A 571 -19.71 -7.23 -24.10
CA GLU A 571 -19.68 -8.42 -23.23
C GLU A 571 -19.84 -8.09 -21.74
N LEU A 572 -19.90 -6.79 -21.38
CA LEU A 572 -20.03 -6.36 -20.00
C LEU A 572 -21.39 -6.75 -19.40
N PRO A 573 -21.43 -7.31 -18.18
CA PRO A 573 -22.68 -7.59 -17.49
C PRO A 573 -23.34 -6.28 -17.02
N LEU A 574 -24.26 -5.77 -17.81
CA LEU A 574 -25.02 -4.57 -17.48
C LEU A 574 -26.31 -4.91 -16.74
N SER A 575 -26.75 -4.05 -15.84
CA SER A 575 -27.92 -4.28 -14.98
C SER A 575 -28.87 -3.08 -14.96
N ASN A 576 -30.18 -3.36 -14.83
CA ASN A 576 -31.22 -2.36 -14.64
C ASN A 576 -31.22 -1.25 -15.71
N LEU A 577 -31.05 -1.59 -16.98
CA LEU A 577 -30.92 -0.65 -18.09
C LEU A 577 -32.17 0.21 -18.26
N ASP A 578 -33.37 -0.33 -18.02
CA ASP A 578 -34.66 0.35 -18.17
C ASP A 578 -35.00 1.25 -16.96
N LYS A 579 -34.14 1.28 -15.94
CA LYS A 579 -34.35 2.13 -14.77
C LYS A 579 -34.27 3.59 -15.15
N VAL A 580 -35.37 4.32 -14.95
CA VAL A 580 -35.43 5.76 -15.24
C VAL A 580 -34.53 6.53 -14.31
N PHE A 581 -33.59 7.28 -14.86
CA PHE A 581 -32.66 8.14 -14.14
C PHE A 581 -33.02 9.61 -14.18
N TRP A 582 -33.68 10.06 -15.25
CA TRP A 582 -34.24 11.39 -15.44
C TRP A 582 -35.74 11.29 -15.71
N PRO A 583 -36.60 11.47 -14.69
CA PRO A 583 -38.01 11.23 -14.79
C PRO A 583 -38.72 12.15 -15.78
N GLU A 584 -38.30 13.43 -15.92
CA GLU A 584 -38.93 14.40 -16.82
C GLU A 584 -38.71 14.06 -18.28
N GLU A 585 -37.48 13.66 -18.66
CA GLU A 585 -37.10 13.30 -20.03
C GLU A 585 -37.32 11.83 -20.33
N GLY A 586 -37.53 11.02 -19.31
CA GLY A 586 -37.66 9.57 -19.45
C GLY A 586 -36.33 8.87 -19.77
N TYR A 587 -35.18 9.54 -19.56
CA TYR A 587 -33.89 8.90 -19.80
C TYR A 587 -33.59 7.86 -18.76
N THR A 588 -33.09 6.73 -19.26
CA THR A 588 -32.81 5.55 -18.44
C THR A 588 -31.32 5.45 -18.06
N LYS A 589 -31.00 4.52 -17.19
CA LYS A 589 -29.63 4.09 -16.94
C LYS A 589 -28.95 3.57 -18.22
N GLY A 590 -29.70 2.90 -19.08
CA GLY A 590 -29.23 2.44 -20.39
C GLY A 590 -28.81 3.59 -21.29
N ASP A 591 -29.58 4.71 -21.33
CA ASP A 591 -29.20 5.91 -22.05
C ASP A 591 -27.91 6.56 -21.54
N LEU A 592 -27.70 6.60 -20.22
CA LEU A 592 -26.45 7.07 -19.61
C LEU A 592 -25.26 6.21 -20.02
N ILE A 593 -25.41 4.89 -19.98
CA ILE A 593 -24.37 3.95 -20.38
C ILE A 593 -24.05 4.07 -21.87
N ALA A 594 -25.07 4.16 -22.71
CA ALA A 594 -24.91 4.38 -24.16
C ALA A 594 -24.16 5.69 -24.45
N TYR A 595 -24.53 6.75 -23.75
CA TYR A 595 -23.80 8.02 -23.85
C TYR A 595 -22.32 7.89 -23.51
N TYR A 596 -21.97 7.30 -22.36
CA TYR A 596 -20.59 7.16 -21.96
C TYR A 596 -19.78 6.23 -22.87
N ARG A 597 -20.41 5.20 -23.44
CA ARG A 597 -19.80 4.38 -24.48
C ARG A 597 -19.48 5.20 -25.74
N ASP A 598 -20.46 5.97 -26.22
CA ASP A 598 -20.37 6.70 -27.48
C ASP A 598 -19.41 7.89 -27.40
N ILE A 599 -19.27 8.53 -26.20
CA ILE A 599 -18.40 9.67 -25.98
C ILE A 599 -16.97 9.26 -25.50
N ALA A 600 -16.74 7.98 -25.24
CA ALA A 600 -15.47 7.48 -24.72
C ALA A 600 -14.22 7.94 -25.51
N PRO A 601 -14.21 8.00 -26.87
CA PRO A 601 -13.01 8.42 -27.62
C PRO A 601 -12.52 9.84 -27.30
N TRP A 602 -13.42 10.71 -26.85
CA TRP A 602 -13.09 12.10 -26.46
C TRP A 602 -12.84 12.19 -24.95
N LEU A 603 -13.75 11.66 -24.15
CA LEU A 603 -13.70 11.74 -22.69
C LEU A 603 -12.45 11.08 -22.10
N LEU A 604 -12.06 9.89 -22.57
CA LEU A 604 -10.94 9.13 -22.02
C LEU A 604 -9.61 9.88 -22.10
N LYS A 605 -9.42 10.79 -23.05
CA LYS A 605 -8.21 11.63 -23.12
C LYS A 605 -8.01 12.45 -21.85
N PHE A 606 -9.10 12.88 -21.21
CA PHE A 606 -9.12 13.69 -20.01
C PHE A 606 -9.20 12.86 -18.72
N LEU A 607 -9.50 11.56 -18.81
CA LEU A 607 -9.53 10.63 -17.68
C LEU A 607 -8.23 9.85 -17.50
N LYS A 608 -7.45 9.71 -18.57
CA LYS A 608 -6.28 8.84 -18.62
C LYS A 608 -5.30 9.14 -17.51
N ASP A 609 -4.93 8.09 -16.75
CA ASP A 609 -4.03 8.14 -15.61
C ASP A 609 -4.45 9.10 -14.48
N ARG A 610 -5.75 9.43 -14.37
CA ARG A 610 -6.22 10.35 -13.32
C ARG A 610 -7.08 9.64 -12.28
N PRO A 611 -6.88 9.98 -11.01
CA PRO A 611 -7.76 9.52 -9.94
C PRO A 611 -9.20 10.02 -10.20
N LEU A 612 -10.12 9.06 -10.30
CA LEU A 612 -11.53 9.33 -10.59
C LEU A 612 -12.37 9.25 -9.32
N VAL A 613 -13.23 10.23 -9.11
CA VAL A 613 -14.21 10.23 -8.02
C VAL A 613 -15.61 10.21 -8.62
N LEU A 614 -16.39 9.23 -8.20
CA LEU A 614 -17.75 9.03 -8.66
C LEU A 614 -18.74 9.73 -7.74
N THR A 615 -19.77 10.34 -8.30
CA THR A 615 -21.01 10.60 -7.56
C THR A 615 -22.07 9.67 -8.10
N ARG A 616 -22.49 8.73 -7.26
CA ARG A 616 -23.43 7.69 -7.68
C ARG A 616 -24.86 8.06 -7.33
N TYR A 617 -25.73 7.75 -8.28
CA TYR A 617 -27.18 7.95 -8.21
C TYR A 617 -27.88 6.61 -8.47
N PRO A 618 -27.90 5.67 -7.51
CA PRO A 618 -28.45 4.34 -7.74
C PRO A 618 -29.93 4.35 -8.16
N ASP A 619 -30.67 5.40 -7.73
CA ASP A 619 -32.10 5.54 -7.95
C ASP A 619 -32.47 6.73 -8.85
N GLY A 620 -31.51 7.21 -9.67
CA GLY A 620 -31.71 8.35 -10.55
C GLY A 620 -31.49 9.69 -9.84
N ILE A 621 -31.67 10.80 -10.59
CA ILE A 621 -31.32 12.15 -10.10
C ILE A 621 -32.11 12.61 -8.89
N ASP A 622 -33.37 12.15 -8.75
CA ASP A 622 -34.23 12.48 -7.62
C ASP A 622 -33.99 11.60 -6.39
N GLY A 623 -33.17 10.55 -6.56
CA GLY A 623 -32.81 9.62 -5.50
C GLY A 623 -31.65 10.12 -4.62
N LYS A 624 -31.32 9.35 -3.59
CA LYS A 624 -30.13 9.63 -2.78
C LYS A 624 -28.86 9.43 -3.57
N SER A 625 -27.98 10.41 -3.51
CA SER A 625 -26.63 10.32 -4.10
C SER A 625 -25.57 10.23 -3.00
N PHE A 626 -24.40 9.67 -3.39
CA PHE A 626 -23.24 9.64 -2.50
C PHE A 626 -21.94 9.70 -3.30
N PHE A 627 -20.94 10.31 -2.69
CA PHE A 627 -19.59 10.35 -3.24
C PHE A 627 -18.87 9.03 -2.98
N GLN A 628 -18.23 8.49 -4.01
CA GLN A 628 -17.39 7.31 -3.91
C GLN A 628 -16.00 7.63 -4.42
N LYS A 629 -15.03 7.73 -3.49
CA LYS A 629 -13.62 7.90 -3.79
C LYS A 629 -12.90 6.57 -3.87
N ASN A 630 -13.24 5.66 -2.94
CA ASN A 630 -12.61 4.35 -2.84
C ASN A 630 -13.35 3.34 -3.73
N ALA A 631 -12.61 2.68 -4.61
CA ALA A 631 -13.15 1.59 -5.42
C ALA A 631 -13.64 0.47 -4.49
N PRO A 632 -14.84 -0.07 -4.72
CA PRO A 632 -15.36 -1.18 -3.93
C PRO A 632 -14.56 -2.44 -4.25
N GLY A 633 -14.26 -3.30 -3.26
CA GLY A 633 -13.48 -4.52 -3.48
C GLY A 633 -14.09 -5.57 -4.41
N PHE A 634 -15.24 -5.30 -5.01
CA PHE A 634 -15.91 -6.17 -5.98
C PHE A 634 -15.70 -5.74 -7.46
N GLN A 635 -14.89 -4.68 -7.71
CA GLN A 635 -14.58 -4.33 -9.10
C GLN A 635 -13.86 -5.49 -9.78
N PRO A 636 -14.13 -5.75 -11.07
CA PRO A 636 -13.40 -6.73 -11.85
C PRO A 636 -11.89 -6.43 -11.86
N GLU A 637 -11.06 -7.46 -11.97
CA GLU A 637 -9.60 -7.34 -11.94
C GLU A 637 -9.04 -6.50 -13.10
N TRP A 638 -9.76 -6.42 -14.22
CA TRP A 638 -9.41 -5.58 -15.36
C TRP A 638 -9.68 -4.08 -15.13
N VAL A 639 -10.43 -3.70 -14.08
CA VAL A 639 -10.66 -2.29 -13.72
C VAL A 639 -9.48 -1.78 -12.91
N ARG A 640 -8.66 -0.97 -13.55
CA ARG A 640 -7.49 -0.38 -12.90
C ARG A 640 -7.88 0.51 -11.72
N THR A 641 -7.16 0.35 -10.62
CA THR A 641 -7.25 1.24 -9.45
C THR A 641 -5.87 1.64 -8.99
N GLU A 642 -5.76 2.81 -8.36
CA GLU A 642 -4.52 3.32 -7.82
C GLU A 642 -4.67 3.72 -6.36
N ALA A 643 -3.77 3.22 -5.52
CA ALA A 643 -3.74 3.51 -4.09
C ALA A 643 -3.04 4.86 -3.84
N ILE A 644 -3.79 5.86 -3.39
CA ILE A 644 -3.26 7.19 -3.11
C ILE A 644 -3.50 7.53 -1.65
N TRP A 645 -2.44 7.92 -0.97
CA TRP A 645 -2.52 8.36 0.42
C TRP A 645 -3.37 9.62 0.57
N SER A 646 -4.36 9.55 1.46
CA SER A 646 -5.25 10.66 1.80
C SER A 646 -4.93 11.18 3.20
N GLU A 647 -4.37 12.38 3.29
CA GLU A 647 -4.05 13.02 4.56
C GLU A 647 -5.30 13.23 5.44
N GLY A 648 -6.42 13.60 4.82
CA GLY A 648 -7.67 13.86 5.55
C GLY A 648 -8.38 12.62 6.09
N SER A 649 -8.04 11.42 5.58
CA SER A 649 -8.56 10.14 6.06
C SER A 649 -7.46 9.21 6.58
N GLU A 650 -6.21 9.67 6.56
CA GLU A 650 -5.01 8.97 7.03
C GLU A 650 -4.89 7.52 6.53
N ARG A 651 -5.26 7.29 5.28
CA ARG A 651 -5.24 5.96 4.64
C ARG A 651 -5.05 6.05 3.15
N ASP A 652 -4.67 4.94 2.55
CA ASP A 652 -4.73 4.78 1.11
C ASP A 652 -6.20 4.67 0.65
N ILE A 653 -6.53 5.47 -0.35
CA ILE A 653 -7.80 5.39 -1.07
C ILE A 653 -7.49 4.83 -2.44
N HIS A 654 -8.16 3.74 -2.79
CA HIS A 654 -8.05 3.13 -4.11
C HIS A 654 -8.98 3.86 -5.09
N TYR A 655 -8.43 4.78 -5.86
CA TYR A 655 -9.19 5.50 -6.87
C TYR A 655 -9.33 4.66 -8.13
N PHE A 656 -10.49 4.70 -8.76
CA PHE A 656 -10.66 4.20 -10.13
C PHE A 656 -9.77 5.00 -11.08
N ILE A 657 -9.17 4.31 -12.07
CA ILE A 657 -8.47 4.90 -13.20
C ILE A 657 -9.17 4.41 -14.45
N ALA A 658 -9.87 5.31 -15.14
CA ALA A 658 -10.62 4.97 -16.34
C ALA A 658 -9.79 5.29 -17.60
N ASP A 659 -8.99 4.32 -18.01
CA ASP A 659 -8.12 4.44 -19.18
C ASP A 659 -8.71 3.80 -20.45
N ASP A 660 -9.82 3.08 -20.32
CA ASP A 660 -10.45 2.30 -21.38
C ASP A 660 -11.98 2.40 -21.37
N PRO A 661 -12.66 2.12 -22.50
CA PRO A 661 -14.11 2.23 -22.61
C PRO A 661 -14.89 1.27 -21.70
N ALA A 662 -14.35 0.07 -21.41
CA ALA A 662 -15.02 -0.90 -20.57
C ALA A 662 -15.08 -0.44 -19.11
N THR A 663 -13.98 0.13 -18.60
CA THR A 663 -13.95 0.77 -17.28
C THR A 663 -14.92 1.94 -17.18
N LEU A 664 -15.01 2.77 -18.23
CA LEU A 664 -15.97 3.88 -18.28
C LEU A 664 -17.42 3.39 -18.23
N VAL A 665 -17.75 2.38 -19.00
CA VAL A 665 -19.07 1.74 -18.97
C VAL A 665 -19.35 1.05 -17.64
N PHE A 666 -18.36 0.40 -17.04
CA PHE A 666 -18.48 -0.21 -15.73
C PHE A 666 -18.85 0.82 -14.65
N VAL A 667 -18.18 1.97 -14.59
CA VAL A 667 -18.51 3.00 -13.59
C VAL A 667 -19.87 3.63 -13.86
N ALA A 668 -20.29 3.79 -15.12
CA ALA A 668 -21.64 4.22 -15.48
C ALA A 668 -22.69 3.19 -15.01
N ASN A 669 -22.40 1.89 -15.16
CA ASN A 669 -23.27 0.80 -14.68
C ASN A 669 -23.40 0.77 -13.15
N LEU A 670 -22.44 1.32 -12.40
CA LEU A 670 -22.58 1.56 -10.96
C LEU A 670 -23.54 2.73 -10.63
N GLY A 671 -24.09 3.42 -11.62
CA GLY A 671 -24.95 4.59 -11.48
C GLY A 671 -24.16 5.88 -11.23
N ALA A 672 -22.92 5.96 -11.69
CA ALA A 672 -22.15 7.20 -11.66
C ALA A 672 -22.65 8.15 -12.76
N ILE A 673 -23.22 9.28 -12.36
CA ILE A 673 -23.67 10.30 -13.32
C ILE A 673 -22.51 11.28 -13.55
N PRO A 674 -22.09 12.13 -12.59
CA PRO A 674 -20.92 12.97 -12.84
C PRO A 674 -19.63 12.22 -12.49
N LEU A 675 -18.66 12.39 -13.39
CA LEU A 675 -17.29 11.92 -13.22
C LEU A 675 -16.41 13.11 -12.85
N HIS A 676 -15.70 13.00 -11.74
CA HIS A 676 -14.79 14.03 -11.26
C HIS A 676 -13.36 13.51 -11.27
N VAL A 677 -12.44 14.31 -11.74
CA VAL A 677 -11.02 13.97 -11.86
C VAL A 677 -10.12 14.92 -11.09
N TRP A 678 -8.94 14.45 -10.76
CA TRP A 678 -7.86 15.34 -10.32
C TRP A 678 -7.23 16.05 -11.50
N ALA A 679 -6.69 17.25 -11.25
CA ALA A 679 -5.94 17.99 -12.27
C ALA A 679 -4.59 17.35 -12.59
N SER A 680 -4.08 16.43 -11.73
CA SER A 680 -2.83 15.70 -11.89
C SER A 680 -3.05 14.23 -12.24
N ARG A 681 -1.99 13.58 -12.76
CA ARG A 681 -1.98 12.15 -13.11
C ARG A 681 -1.30 11.33 -12.02
N VAL A 682 -1.53 10.02 -12.03
CA VAL A 682 -0.95 9.07 -11.08
C VAL A 682 0.59 9.17 -11.01
N GLY A 683 1.28 9.34 -12.12
CA GLY A 683 2.75 9.49 -12.14
C GLY A 683 3.27 10.83 -11.62
N SER A 684 2.39 11.84 -11.46
CA SER A 684 2.74 13.22 -11.09
C SER A 684 1.70 13.86 -10.18
N LEU A 685 1.31 13.18 -9.10
CA LEU A 685 0.20 13.57 -8.22
C LEU A 685 0.29 14.97 -7.61
N ASP A 686 1.49 15.52 -7.47
CA ASP A 686 1.72 16.84 -6.89
C ASP A 686 1.84 17.97 -7.95
N ARG A 687 1.83 17.58 -9.24
CA ARG A 687 1.95 18.52 -10.36
C ARG A 687 0.73 18.44 -11.26
N PRO A 688 -0.19 19.43 -11.20
CA PRO A 688 -1.37 19.46 -12.06
C PRO A 688 -1.00 19.77 -13.51
N ASP A 689 -1.72 19.16 -14.46
CA ASP A 689 -1.59 19.46 -15.89
C ASP A 689 -2.27 20.78 -16.26
N TRP A 690 -3.27 21.19 -15.50
CA TRP A 690 -4.02 22.41 -15.72
C TRP A 690 -4.36 23.18 -14.44
N CYS A 691 -4.51 24.48 -14.58
CA CYS A 691 -5.13 25.39 -13.63
C CYS A 691 -6.58 25.63 -14.05
N LEU A 692 -7.48 25.85 -13.10
CA LEU A 692 -8.91 26.05 -13.33
C LEU A 692 -9.39 27.37 -12.73
N LEU A 693 -10.15 28.13 -13.51
CA LEU A 693 -11.00 29.21 -13.04
C LEU A 693 -12.45 28.78 -13.20
N ASP A 694 -13.14 28.51 -12.09
CA ASP A 694 -14.53 28.07 -12.05
C ASP A 694 -15.44 29.29 -11.79
N LEU A 695 -16.31 29.61 -12.74
CA LEU A 695 -17.18 30.79 -12.70
C LEU A 695 -18.52 30.42 -12.06
N ASP A 696 -18.67 30.74 -10.77
CA ASP A 696 -19.86 30.44 -9.98
C ASP A 696 -20.82 31.62 -9.86
N PRO A 697 -22.01 31.56 -10.51
CA PRO A 697 -23.03 32.59 -10.45
C PRO A 697 -23.82 32.61 -9.14
N LYS A 698 -23.58 31.68 -8.23
CA LYS A 698 -24.37 31.52 -7.01
C LYS A 698 -24.05 32.59 -5.98
N HIS A 699 -25.04 33.27 -5.49
CA HIS A 699 -24.94 34.25 -4.39
C HIS A 699 -26.14 34.12 -3.42
N LYS A 700 -26.11 34.83 -2.31
CA LYS A 700 -27.26 34.90 -1.38
C LYS A 700 -27.86 36.30 -1.35
N ARG A 701 -29.19 36.35 -1.45
CA ARG A 701 -29.96 37.57 -1.27
C ARG A 701 -31.07 37.31 -0.27
N ASP A 702 -31.15 38.13 0.79
CA ASP A 702 -32.15 37.97 1.88
C ASP A 702 -32.17 36.58 2.53
N GLY A 703 -31.02 35.89 2.53
CA GLY A 703 -30.83 34.55 3.09
C GLY A 703 -31.12 33.40 2.10
N GLU A 704 -31.74 33.70 0.95
CA GLU A 704 -32.04 32.72 -0.09
C GLU A 704 -30.91 32.61 -1.12
N GLU A 705 -30.74 31.45 -1.71
CA GLU A 705 -29.80 31.22 -2.81
C GLU A 705 -30.37 31.75 -4.11
N VAL A 706 -29.63 32.61 -4.77
CA VAL A 706 -29.99 33.23 -6.08
C VAL A 706 -28.83 33.05 -7.04
N TYR A 707 -29.09 32.97 -8.31
CA TYR A 707 -28.09 32.90 -9.35
C TYR A 707 -28.07 34.20 -10.17
N ALA A 708 -26.86 34.69 -10.48
CA ALA A 708 -26.68 35.74 -11.47
C ALA A 708 -27.04 35.20 -12.85
N ARG A 709 -27.25 36.12 -13.81
CA ARG A 709 -27.64 35.72 -15.17
C ARG A 709 -26.48 35.03 -15.88
N PHE A 710 -26.77 34.08 -16.75
CA PHE A 710 -25.76 33.32 -17.48
C PHE A 710 -24.94 34.19 -18.44
N GLU A 711 -25.56 35.24 -19.00
CA GLU A 711 -24.85 36.24 -19.82
C GLU A 711 -23.72 36.94 -19.01
N ASP A 712 -23.92 37.16 -17.72
CA ASP A 712 -22.85 37.74 -16.86
C ASP A 712 -21.71 36.74 -16.69
N VAL A 713 -21.97 35.42 -16.65
CA VAL A 713 -20.94 34.39 -16.64
C VAL A 713 -20.15 34.39 -17.95
N VAL A 714 -20.84 34.52 -19.09
CA VAL A 714 -20.23 34.59 -20.42
C VAL A 714 -19.32 35.82 -20.53
N GLU A 715 -19.78 37.00 -20.05
CA GLU A 715 -18.98 38.23 -20.02
C GLU A 715 -17.67 38.04 -19.22
N VAL A 716 -17.77 37.49 -18.00
CA VAL A 716 -16.58 37.19 -17.16
C VAL A 716 -15.67 36.18 -17.85
N ALA A 717 -16.20 35.12 -18.47
CA ALA A 717 -15.39 34.14 -19.18
C ALA A 717 -14.62 34.77 -20.34
N ARG A 718 -15.26 35.61 -21.13
CA ARG A 718 -14.60 36.34 -22.24
C ARG A 718 -13.47 37.24 -21.72
N THR A 719 -13.73 38.00 -20.66
CA THR A 719 -12.72 38.86 -20.06
C THR A 719 -11.49 38.07 -19.61
N ILE A 720 -11.70 36.84 -19.09
CA ILE A 720 -10.59 35.93 -18.77
C ILE A 720 -9.85 35.51 -20.06
N GLY A 721 -10.56 35.11 -21.09
CA GLY A 721 -9.98 34.74 -22.38
C GLY A 721 -9.13 35.85 -22.98
N ASP A 722 -9.70 37.05 -23.11
CA ASP A 722 -9.02 38.22 -23.64
C ASP A 722 -7.77 38.59 -22.84
N MET A 723 -7.85 38.51 -21.49
CA MET A 723 -6.72 38.75 -20.63
C MET A 723 -5.62 37.68 -20.83
N CYS A 724 -6.00 36.40 -20.93
CA CYS A 724 -5.06 35.33 -21.17
C CYS A 724 -4.35 35.50 -22.54
N ASP A 725 -5.09 35.86 -23.56
CA ASP A 725 -4.52 36.11 -24.89
C ASP A 725 -3.53 37.28 -24.87
N GLU A 726 -3.86 38.38 -24.18
CA GLU A 726 -2.98 39.56 -24.02
C GLU A 726 -1.66 39.22 -23.30
N ILE A 727 -1.68 38.31 -22.33
CA ILE A 727 -0.47 37.92 -21.59
C ILE A 727 0.26 36.74 -22.22
N GLY A 728 -0.26 36.22 -23.36
CA GLY A 728 0.30 35.07 -24.06
C GLY A 728 0.13 33.72 -23.32
N LEU A 729 -0.96 33.60 -22.55
CA LEU A 729 -1.28 32.40 -21.77
C LEU A 729 -2.44 31.62 -22.44
N PRO A 730 -2.22 30.46 -23.05
CA PRO A 730 -3.30 29.67 -23.64
C PRO A 730 -4.40 29.38 -22.61
N SER A 731 -5.66 29.43 -23.05
CA SER A 731 -6.80 29.18 -22.19
C SER A 731 -7.95 28.52 -22.96
N TYR A 732 -8.70 27.62 -22.29
CA TYR A 732 -9.64 26.72 -22.92
C TYR A 732 -10.94 26.67 -22.11
N PRO A 733 -12.07 27.15 -22.69
CA PRO A 733 -13.36 27.18 -22.02
C PRO A 733 -14.10 25.85 -22.16
N LYS A 734 -14.91 25.52 -21.16
CA LYS A 734 -15.97 24.52 -21.23
C LYS A 734 -17.14 24.92 -20.37
N THR A 735 -18.33 24.39 -20.63
CA THR A 735 -19.43 24.55 -19.69
C THR A 735 -19.19 23.71 -18.44
N SER A 736 -19.71 24.13 -17.30
CA SER A 736 -19.77 23.26 -16.11
C SER A 736 -20.82 22.16 -16.26
N GLY A 737 -21.68 22.26 -17.28
CA GLY A 737 -22.87 21.44 -17.43
C GLY A 737 -23.92 21.67 -16.34
N SER A 738 -23.79 22.74 -15.55
CA SER A 738 -24.70 23.09 -14.45
C SER A 738 -25.12 24.54 -14.50
N SER A 739 -24.32 25.48 -14.11
CA SER A 739 -24.69 26.90 -14.00
C SER A 739 -23.59 27.89 -14.43
N GLY A 740 -22.38 27.42 -14.69
CA GLY A 740 -21.22 28.25 -14.93
C GLY A 740 -20.35 27.80 -16.11
N ILE A 741 -19.27 28.48 -16.33
CA ILE A 741 -18.22 28.15 -17.29
C ILE A 741 -16.93 27.89 -16.52
N HIS A 742 -16.17 26.92 -16.96
CA HIS A 742 -14.81 26.65 -16.51
C HIS A 742 -13.81 27.13 -17.55
N VAL A 743 -12.84 27.93 -17.16
CA VAL A 743 -11.71 28.27 -18.00
C VAL A 743 -10.50 27.50 -17.51
N MET A 744 -9.96 26.64 -18.36
CA MET A 744 -8.82 25.78 -18.07
C MET A 744 -7.55 26.33 -18.72
N ILE A 745 -6.46 26.37 -17.96
CA ILE A 745 -5.16 26.90 -18.40
C ILE A 745 -4.16 25.77 -18.31
N PRO A 746 -3.46 25.41 -19.39
CA PRO A 746 -2.45 24.36 -19.38
C PRO A 746 -1.26 24.78 -18.51
N LEU A 747 -0.73 23.83 -17.76
CA LEU A 747 0.45 24.02 -16.93
C LEU A 747 1.65 23.18 -17.35
N GLY A 748 1.46 22.15 -18.18
CA GLY A 748 2.51 21.24 -18.59
C GLY A 748 3.26 20.59 -17.41
N GLY A 749 2.62 20.43 -16.24
CA GLY A 749 3.25 19.91 -15.03
C GLY A 749 4.35 20.78 -14.43
N GLN A 750 4.49 22.04 -14.86
CA GLN A 750 5.56 22.96 -14.42
C GLN A 750 5.38 23.46 -12.99
N LEU A 751 4.13 23.59 -12.52
CA LEU A 751 3.76 24.12 -11.20
C LEU A 751 3.26 23.03 -10.27
N ASP A 752 3.44 23.23 -8.96
CA ASP A 752 2.69 22.48 -7.95
C ASP A 752 1.28 23.08 -7.72
N TYR A 753 0.48 22.45 -6.87
CA TYR A 753 -0.88 22.90 -6.59
C TYR A 753 -0.96 24.24 -5.88
N GLU A 754 0.00 24.63 -5.07
CA GLU A 754 0.03 25.90 -4.37
C GLU A 754 0.36 27.03 -5.35
N GLN A 755 1.33 26.80 -6.22
CA GLN A 755 1.69 27.70 -7.31
C GLN A 755 0.55 27.84 -8.32
N SER A 756 -0.09 26.76 -8.72
CA SER A 756 -1.28 26.77 -9.60
C SER A 756 -2.42 27.59 -8.99
N ARG A 757 -2.70 27.40 -7.70
CA ARG A 757 -3.72 28.19 -6.99
C ARG A 757 -3.35 29.66 -6.91
N THR A 758 -2.07 29.98 -6.77
CA THR A 758 -1.59 31.37 -6.75
C THR A 758 -1.76 32.02 -8.11
N LEU A 759 -1.41 31.34 -9.19
CA LEU A 759 -1.67 31.81 -10.57
C LEU A 759 -3.16 32.09 -10.79
N ALA A 760 -4.02 31.15 -10.42
CA ALA A 760 -5.47 31.31 -10.52
C ALA A 760 -5.98 32.53 -9.73
N LEU A 761 -5.48 32.75 -8.52
CA LEU A 761 -5.84 33.90 -7.68
C LEU A 761 -5.40 35.22 -8.32
N LEU A 762 -4.20 35.30 -8.89
CA LEU A 762 -3.70 36.50 -9.55
C LEU A 762 -4.55 36.84 -10.76
N LEU A 763 -4.85 35.90 -11.61
CA LEU A 763 -5.75 36.09 -12.76
C LEU A 763 -7.16 36.49 -12.30
N ALA A 764 -7.74 35.82 -11.32
CA ALA A 764 -9.06 36.14 -10.79
C ALA A 764 -9.12 37.56 -10.21
N LYS A 765 -8.06 38.02 -9.51
CA LYS A 765 -7.98 39.38 -9.01
C LYS A 765 -7.85 40.42 -10.12
N ALA A 766 -7.04 40.15 -11.15
CA ALA A 766 -6.90 41.03 -12.29
C ALA A 766 -8.23 41.23 -13.02
N VAL A 767 -8.95 40.12 -13.32
CA VAL A 767 -10.28 40.17 -13.96
C VAL A 767 -11.30 40.88 -13.07
N ALA A 768 -11.34 40.63 -11.77
CA ALA A 768 -12.25 41.32 -10.86
C ALA A 768 -11.94 42.80 -10.69
N ALA A 769 -10.70 43.24 -10.91
CA ALA A 769 -10.33 44.64 -10.94
C ALA A 769 -10.74 45.35 -12.24
N GLU A 770 -10.77 44.62 -13.36
CA GLU A 770 -11.16 45.12 -14.67
C GLU A 770 -12.68 45.29 -14.79
N ILE A 771 -13.44 44.32 -14.30
CA ILE A 771 -14.91 44.32 -14.32
C ILE A 771 -15.50 44.20 -12.89
N PRO A 772 -15.24 45.19 -12.01
CA PRO A 772 -15.57 45.07 -10.58
C PRO A 772 -17.06 44.98 -10.28
N ASP A 773 -17.93 45.38 -11.21
CA ASP A 773 -19.38 45.28 -11.07
C ASP A 773 -19.93 43.89 -11.49
N ARG A 774 -19.13 43.05 -12.14
CA ARG A 774 -19.50 41.73 -12.65
C ARG A 774 -18.80 40.56 -11.93
N ALA A 775 -17.53 40.72 -11.59
CA ALA A 775 -16.71 39.64 -11.03
C ALA A 775 -16.25 39.95 -9.60
N THR A 776 -16.03 38.87 -8.85
CA THR A 776 -15.52 38.94 -7.47
C THR A 776 -14.69 37.71 -7.11
N VAL A 777 -13.72 37.88 -6.21
CA VAL A 777 -12.97 36.80 -5.56
C VAL A 777 -13.49 36.51 -4.14
N VAL A 778 -14.64 37.09 -3.76
CA VAL A 778 -15.23 36.89 -2.42
C VAL A 778 -15.87 35.53 -2.34
N ARG A 779 -15.31 34.66 -1.49
CA ARG A 779 -15.73 33.27 -1.35
C ARG A 779 -17.13 33.12 -0.72
N ASN A 780 -17.46 33.98 0.26
CA ASN A 780 -18.74 33.90 0.95
C ASN A 780 -19.89 34.35 0.01
N PRO A 781 -20.88 33.50 -0.32
CA PRO A 781 -21.98 33.86 -1.18
C PRO A 781 -22.79 35.10 -0.75
N ALA A 782 -22.87 35.36 0.56
CA ALA A 782 -23.58 36.51 1.10
C ALA A 782 -22.87 37.87 0.83
N GLY A 783 -21.58 37.86 0.50
CA GLY A 783 -20.79 39.07 0.19
C GLY A 783 -20.50 39.24 -1.31
N ARG A 784 -21.14 38.46 -2.19
CA ARG A 784 -20.89 38.53 -3.65
C ARG A 784 -21.72 39.60 -4.38
N ASP A 785 -22.78 40.10 -3.76
CA ASP A 785 -23.65 41.20 -4.27
C ASP A 785 -24.11 41.00 -5.74
N GLY A 786 -24.47 39.76 -6.09
CA GLY A 786 -24.92 39.42 -7.43
C GLY A 786 -23.81 39.22 -8.48
N LYS A 787 -22.55 39.31 -8.08
CA LYS A 787 -21.39 39.17 -8.96
C LYS A 787 -21.00 37.70 -9.13
N ILE A 788 -20.38 37.39 -10.24
CA ILE A 788 -19.81 36.08 -10.53
C ILE A 788 -18.57 35.85 -9.66
N TYR A 789 -18.57 34.79 -8.89
CA TYR A 789 -17.40 34.39 -8.13
C TYR A 789 -16.44 33.60 -9.02
N ILE A 790 -15.20 34.07 -9.15
CA ILE A 790 -14.14 33.35 -9.82
C ILE A 790 -13.48 32.45 -8.78
N ASP A 791 -13.86 31.16 -8.75
CA ASP A 791 -13.33 30.18 -7.79
C ASP A 791 -11.95 29.69 -8.24
N TYR A 792 -10.94 30.22 -7.61
CA TYR A 792 -9.54 29.81 -7.74
C TYR A 792 -9.13 28.72 -6.75
N VAL A 793 -9.96 28.44 -5.73
CA VAL A 793 -9.65 27.50 -4.64
C VAL A 793 -9.76 26.06 -5.08
N GLN A 794 -10.38 25.81 -6.22
CA GLN A 794 -10.44 24.48 -6.85
C GLN A 794 -9.05 23.93 -7.23
N ASN A 795 -8.04 24.80 -7.33
CA ASN A 795 -6.66 24.43 -7.63
C ASN A 795 -5.92 23.95 -6.36
N GLY A 796 -6.33 22.82 -5.81
CA GLY A 796 -5.73 22.20 -4.64
C GLY A 796 -5.60 20.69 -4.82
N ARG A 797 -4.60 20.08 -4.19
CA ARG A 797 -4.38 18.64 -4.26
C ARG A 797 -5.63 17.87 -3.80
N GLY A 798 -6.09 16.95 -4.62
CA GLY A 798 -7.30 16.17 -4.34
C GLY A 798 -8.61 16.94 -4.49
N ARG A 799 -8.60 18.16 -5.01
CA ARG A 799 -9.81 18.87 -5.41
C ARG A 799 -10.36 18.29 -6.69
N LEU A 800 -11.68 18.32 -6.80
CA LEU A 800 -12.43 17.61 -7.82
C LEU A 800 -12.99 18.58 -8.86
N VAL A 801 -12.67 18.30 -10.10
CA VAL A 801 -13.24 19.00 -11.25
C VAL A 801 -14.12 18.03 -12.03
N VAL A 802 -15.31 18.47 -12.44
CA VAL A 802 -16.11 17.66 -13.36
C VAL A 802 -15.34 17.51 -14.66
N ALA A 803 -15.16 16.27 -15.10
CA ALA A 803 -14.44 15.98 -16.33
C ALA A 803 -15.15 16.59 -17.56
N PRO A 804 -14.41 17.03 -18.59
CA PRO A 804 -15.00 17.33 -19.88
C PRO A 804 -15.85 16.15 -20.38
N TYR A 805 -16.95 16.42 -21.05
CA TYR A 805 -17.92 15.43 -21.52
C TYR A 805 -18.68 14.66 -20.43
N SER A 806 -18.48 14.97 -19.15
CA SER A 806 -19.19 14.30 -18.05
C SER A 806 -20.63 14.82 -17.94
N VAL A 807 -21.57 13.89 -17.72
CA VAL A 807 -23.00 14.19 -17.53
C VAL A 807 -23.24 14.85 -16.17
N ARG A 808 -24.24 15.68 -16.06
CA ARG A 808 -24.69 16.30 -14.80
C ARG A 808 -26.06 15.76 -14.38
N PRO A 809 -26.27 15.56 -13.07
CA PRO A 809 -27.54 15.10 -12.53
C PRO A 809 -28.55 16.25 -12.43
N ARG A 810 -28.98 16.75 -13.61
CA ARG A 810 -29.93 17.84 -13.74
C ARG A 810 -30.92 17.50 -14.83
N ALA A 811 -32.07 18.18 -14.81
CA ALA A 811 -33.03 18.12 -15.93
C ALA A 811 -32.31 18.35 -17.25
N GLY A 812 -32.74 17.68 -18.31
CA GLY A 812 -32.11 17.68 -19.63
C GLY A 812 -30.85 16.78 -19.72
N ALA A 813 -30.37 16.17 -18.65
CA ALA A 813 -29.11 15.39 -18.62
C ALA A 813 -27.96 16.14 -19.30
N THR A 814 -27.74 17.38 -18.87
CA THR A 814 -26.75 18.29 -19.45
C THR A 814 -25.32 17.76 -19.27
N VAL A 815 -24.43 18.21 -20.13
CA VAL A 815 -23.04 17.74 -20.23
C VAL A 815 -22.05 18.89 -20.01
N SER A 816 -20.92 18.61 -19.37
CA SER A 816 -19.80 19.55 -19.30
C SER A 816 -19.07 19.61 -20.65
N ALA A 817 -19.54 20.49 -21.53
CA ALA A 817 -19.15 20.54 -22.93
C ALA A 817 -17.90 21.41 -23.16
N PRO A 818 -16.83 20.89 -23.81
CA PRO A 818 -15.77 21.71 -24.40
C PRO A 818 -16.31 22.74 -25.42
N LEU A 819 -15.74 23.93 -25.37
CA LEU A 819 -16.14 25.04 -26.24
C LEU A 819 -14.89 25.64 -26.92
N ALA A 820 -15.05 26.08 -28.17
CA ALA A 820 -14.11 27.05 -28.72
C ALA A 820 -14.45 28.46 -28.19
N TRP A 821 -13.47 29.35 -28.08
CA TRP A 821 -13.70 30.72 -27.60
C TRP A 821 -14.73 31.47 -28.46
N ALA A 822 -14.82 31.14 -29.76
CA ALA A 822 -15.83 31.71 -30.67
C ALA A 822 -17.29 31.37 -30.30
N GLU A 823 -17.50 30.28 -29.55
CA GLU A 823 -18.82 29.84 -29.09
C GLU A 823 -19.22 30.46 -27.75
N VAL A 824 -18.26 31.04 -27.01
CA VAL A 824 -18.53 31.73 -25.76
C VAL A 824 -19.07 33.14 -26.07
N GLY A 825 -20.36 33.26 -26.24
CA GLY A 825 -20.98 34.50 -26.67
C GLY A 825 -22.50 34.53 -26.51
N GLU A 826 -23.11 35.52 -27.17
CA GLU A 826 -24.57 35.65 -27.16
C GLU A 826 -25.23 34.39 -27.74
N GLY A 827 -26.25 33.86 -27.05
CA GLY A 827 -26.96 32.67 -27.43
C GLY A 827 -26.38 31.34 -26.93
N LEU A 828 -25.24 31.37 -26.24
CA LEU A 828 -24.74 30.15 -25.60
C LEU A 828 -25.71 29.67 -24.50
N SER A 829 -26.19 28.45 -24.63
CA SER A 829 -27.05 27.79 -23.61
C SER A 829 -26.45 26.46 -23.17
N MET A 830 -26.52 26.17 -21.89
CA MET A 830 -26.10 24.85 -21.38
C MET A 830 -27.05 23.72 -21.80
N GLU A 831 -28.29 24.05 -22.07
CA GLU A 831 -29.34 23.11 -22.47
C GLU A 831 -29.11 22.56 -23.89
N ASP A 832 -28.24 23.21 -24.67
CA ASP A 832 -27.83 22.71 -25.98
C ASP A 832 -26.92 21.48 -25.89
N PHE A 833 -26.26 21.26 -24.74
CA PHE A 833 -25.29 20.21 -24.53
C PHE A 833 -25.83 19.13 -23.59
N THR A 834 -26.44 18.12 -24.16
CA THR A 834 -27.07 17.02 -23.44
C THR A 834 -26.46 15.66 -23.84
N ILE A 835 -26.85 14.59 -23.15
CA ILE A 835 -26.47 13.22 -23.55
C ILE A 835 -26.93 12.86 -24.97
N ARG A 836 -27.88 13.59 -25.57
CA ARG A 836 -28.38 13.36 -26.91
C ARG A 836 -27.62 14.13 -27.98
N THR A 837 -27.25 15.37 -27.68
CA THR A 837 -26.63 16.27 -28.67
C THR A 837 -25.09 16.15 -28.69
N MET A 838 -24.46 15.87 -27.55
CA MET A 838 -23.00 15.85 -27.48
C MET A 838 -22.29 14.81 -28.33
N PRO A 839 -22.77 13.55 -28.48
CA PRO A 839 -22.09 12.58 -29.33
C PRO A 839 -22.03 12.98 -30.80
N GLU A 840 -23.09 13.61 -31.34
CA GLU A 840 -23.13 14.13 -32.71
C GLU A 840 -22.19 15.33 -32.85
N ARG A 841 -22.31 16.32 -31.96
CA ARG A 841 -21.40 17.47 -31.93
C ARG A 841 -19.93 17.03 -31.88
N ALA A 842 -19.56 16.06 -31.00
CA ALA A 842 -18.17 15.63 -30.87
C ALA A 842 -17.64 14.98 -32.17
N ARG A 843 -18.48 14.33 -32.98
CA ARG A 843 -18.10 13.77 -34.30
C ARG A 843 -17.99 14.84 -35.39
N GLU A 844 -18.73 15.93 -35.27
CA GLU A 844 -18.74 17.01 -36.26
C GLU A 844 -17.58 18.00 -36.08
N LEU A 845 -17.00 18.07 -34.90
CA LEU A 845 -15.83 18.92 -34.64
C LEU A 845 -14.60 18.37 -35.36
N ASP A 846 -13.90 19.21 -36.13
CA ASP A 846 -12.65 18.88 -36.79
C ASP A 846 -11.55 18.51 -35.77
N ALA A 847 -11.55 19.16 -34.58
CA ALA A 847 -10.69 18.90 -33.47
C ALA A 847 -11.39 19.20 -32.14
N ASP A 848 -11.03 18.48 -31.07
CA ASP A 848 -11.55 18.77 -29.75
C ASP A 848 -10.99 20.12 -29.25
N PRO A 849 -11.85 21.12 -29.00
CA PRO A 849 -11.41 22.48 -28.67
C PRO A 849 -10.69 22.60 -27.34
N LEU A 850 -10.79 21.56 -26.46
CA LEU A 850 -10.13 21.55 -25.16
C LEU A 850 -8.80 20.77 -25.16
N LEU A 851 -8.44 20.14 -26.28
CA LEU A 851 -7.29 19.22 -26.31
C LEU A 851 -5.97 19.91 -25.94
N GLY A 852 -5.81 21.17 -26.31
CA GLY A 852 -4.62 21.96 -26.00
C GLY A 852 -4.32 22.06 -24.49
N VAL A 853 -5.33 21.91 -23.65
CA VAL A 853 -5.10 21.88 -22.17
C VAL A 853 -4.20 20.74 -21.71
N LEU A 854 -4.11 19.66 -22.50
CA LEU A 854 -3.30 18.47 -22.23
C LEU A 854 -1.90 18.51 -22.89
N SER A 855 -1.72 19.35 -23.91
CA SER A 855 -0.52 19.33 -24.76
C SER A 855 0.30 20.62 -24.73
N ASP A 856 -0.31 21.75 -24.37
CA ASP A 856 0.38 23.04 -24.42
C ASP A 856 1.27 23.24 -23.19
N GLU A 857 2.48 23.70 -23.43
CA GLU A 857 3.48 24.02 -22.42
C GLU A 857 3.80 25.53 -22.49
N PRO A 858 2.96 26.39 -21.89
CA PRO A 858 3.17 27.84 -21.95
C PRO A 858 4.39 28.29 -21.17
N ASP A 859 4.98 29.42 -21.58
CA ASP A 859 5.96 30.14 -20.77
C ASP A 859 5.24 30.88 -19.61
N LEU A 860 5.05 30.16 -18.51
CA LEU A 860 4.33 30.66 -17.34
C LEU A 860 5.03 31.85 -16.68
N MET A 861 6.36 31.96 -16.79
CA MET A 861 7.11 33.08 -16.22
C MET A 861 6.89 34.34 -17.06
N ALA A 862 6.96 34.25 -18.38
CA ALA A 862 6.67 35.37 -19.26
C ALA A 862 5.22 35.86 -19.12
N ALA A 863 4.26 34.94 -18.96
CA ALA A 863 2.87 35.28 -18.71
C ALA A 863 2.66 35.99 -17.36
N LEU A 864 3.32 35.53 -16.28
CA LEU A 864 3.26 36.15 -14.97
C LEU A 864 3.88 37.58 -15.01
N ASP A 865 5.00 37.76 -15.68
CA ASP A 865 5.65 39.09 -15.86
C ASP A 865 4.73 40.01 -16.65
N ALA A 866 4.04 39.52 -17.66
CA ALA A 866 3.08 40.32 -18.43
C ALA A 866 1.84 40.68 -17.58
N LEU A 867 1.32 39.76 -16.79
CA LEU A 867 0.22 40.00 -15.85
C LEU A 867 0.59 41.05 -14.80
N GLN A 868 1.80 40.92 -14.22
CA GLN A 868 2.31 41.92 -13.24
C GLN A 868 2.38 43.30 -13.84
N ARG A 869 2.94 43.48 -15.05
CA ARG A 869 2.98 44.75 -15.76
C ARG A 869 1.60 45.33 -15.98
N ARG A 870 0.61 44.50 -16.34
CA ARG A 870 -0.79 44.91 -16.53
C ARG A 870 -1.43 45.41 -15.23
N MET A 871 -1.15 44.75 -14.10
CA MET A 871 -1.68 45.15 -12.80
C MET A 871 -1.03 46.40 -12.22
N GLY A 872 0.01 46.96 -12.85
CA GLY A 872 0.68 48.18 -12.42
C GLY A 872 1.58 48.03 -11.20
N ALA A 873 2.08 46.84 -10.96
CA ALA A 873 2.99 46.48 -9.86
C ALA A 873 4.46 46.49 -10.31
#